data_e382dd61916a125cc0a843b2f0a25714
#
_entry.id   e382dd61916a125cc0a843b2f0a25714
#
_cell.length_a   1.000
_cell.length_b   1.000
_cell.length_c   1.000
_cell.angle_alpha   90.00
_cell.angle_beta   90.00
_cell.angle_gamma   90.00
#
_symmetry.space_group_name_H-M   'P 1'
#
loop_
_entity.id
_entity.type
_entity.pdbx_description
1 polymer ?
#
loop_
_entity_poly.entity_id
_entity_poly.type
_entity_poly.pdbx_seq_one_letter_code
_entity_poly.pdbx_strand_id
1 'polypeptide(L)'
;MASKETTRQTADAGAAPASASSFAAGTGSTGEHGSLGALCPSWWEPEEGEEPEPWLTPDQAFERFLAWCEERGIELWPHQEEALMDLAAGDHVILGTPTGSGKSLVALGMLFLGMAQGRRAYYTAPIKALVSEKFFDLVEVLGRDNVGMITGDTHINTQAPVICCTAEILANQALREGEDTDVGVVAMDEFHYFADPDRGWAWQVPLLTLPHTQFMLMSATLGDVSHISAALHEQTGTPVDEVTDAPRPVPLAYDYVDTALEGTVELALRRGEAPLYIVHFSQDAALATAQSLANFGVASKEQREAIKDAAKGTRFTTAFGKILKRLLANGVGVHHAGMLPRYRLLVEKLAQQGLLPVICGTDTLGVGINVPIHTVVLTALTKFDGYKMRRLRAREFHQIAGRAGRAGFDTEGMVIAEAPEHDIENAKLMAKAGNDPKKLRKLKKKKPPEGFVTWNKQTFERLCEAAPETLKPRMRVTNSMVLSMVERGGDARTRVHDLIERSLQTPEEKLKLETRADEIFATLIDTGVVVREEVQAEDAEREENPAAGIELSSDSSATATPVVNYSLTVDLPEDFALDQPLSPFLLAALELLDPESESYTFDLISMVEATLEDPKQVLRAQERQARDAAMATMKADGIDYEERLERLQDVTYPKPLEDMLDAAFAQYCTKVPWAADYALSPKSVLRDMLESAADFKGYIQKLGIARSEGILLRYLAEAFRSLDRTVPMDKRNEQLEDIISWLGLMVRSVDSSLVDEWAAAGDTAALDIAPPSG
;
A
#
# COMPACT_ATOMS: atom_id res chain seq x y z
N MET A 1 55.59 -17.23 30.81
CA MET A 1 55.17 -16.85 32.20
C MET A 1 54.21 -15.69 32.11
N ALA A 2 53.17 -15.84 32.88
CA ALA A 2 52.05 -14.90 33.11
C ALA A 2 50.90 -14.87 32.11
N SER A 3 49.97 -15.81 32.30
CA SER A 3 48.57 -15.79 31.91
C SER A 3 47.89 -14.60 32.56
N LYS A 4 47.06 -13.88 31.77
CA LYS A 4 45.99 -13.05 32.30
C LYS A 4 44.66 -13.71 31.96
N GLU A 5 44.09 -14.37 32.95
CA GLU A 5 42.68 -14.74 33.02
C GLU A 5 41.86 -13.45 33.10
N THR A 6 41.01 -13.24 32.08
CA THR A 6 39.98 -12.24 32.14
C THR A 6 38.66 -12.92 32.53
N THR A 7 38.24 -12.71 33.72
CA THR A 7 36.99 -13.17 34.33
C THR A 7 35.82 -12.60 33.50
N ARG A 8 35.11 -13.45 32.80
CA ARG A 8 33.80 -13.14 32.23
C ARG A 8 32.79 -13.16 33.37
N GLN A 9 32.32 -11.99 33.76
CA GLN A 9 31.08 -11.87 34.48
C GLN A 9 29.92 -12.27 33.55
N THR A 10 29.30 -13.39 33.83
CA THR A 10 28.00 -13.78 33.31
C THR A 10 26.96 -12.86 33.93
N ALA A 11 26.54 -11.84 33.16
CA ALA A 11 25.30 -11.15 33.47
C ALA A 11 24.15 -12.14 33.18
N ASP A 12 23.36 -12.39 34.17
CA ASP A 12 22.09 -13.11 34.08
C ASP A 12 21.22 -12.39 33.04
N ALA A 13 21.10 -12.96 31.85
CA ALA A 13 20.16 -12.50 30.86
C ALA A 13 18.79 -13.05 31.32
N GLY A 14 18.03 -12.22 32.00
CA GLY A 14 16.62 -12.48 32.25
C GLY A 14 15.95 -12.84 30.91
N ALA A 15 15.18 -13.91 30.93
CA ALA A 15 14.38 -14.33 29.78
C ALA A 15 13.58 -13.14 29.28
N ALA A 16 13.76 -12.76 28.00
CA ALA A 16 12.96 -11.72 27.39
C ALA A 16 11.50 -12.14 27.41
N PRO A 17 10.56 -11.28 27.84
CA PRO A 17 9.15 -11.59 27.80
C PRO A 17 8.71 -11.88 26.36
N ALA A 18 7.75 -12.79 26.22
CA ALA A 18 7.23 -13.21 24.91
C ALA A 18 6.78 -11.98 24.11
N SER A 19 7.43 -11.70 23.00
CA SER A 19 7.11 -10.55 22.15
C SER A 19 5.73 -10.77 21.53
N ALA A 20 4.79 -9.87 21.84
CA ALA A 20 3.50 -9.76 21.16
C ALA A 20 3.69 -9.30 19.70
N SER A 21 4.14 -10.18 18.84
CA SER A 21 4.28 -9.91 17.39
C SER A 21 3.02 -10.28 16.60
N SER A 22 2.05 -10.93 17.22
CA SER A 22 0.63 -10.95 16.88
C SER A 22 -0.15 -10.95 18.17
N PHE A 23 -1.31 -10.31 18.24
CA PHE A 23 -2.19 -10.34 19.41
C PHE A 23 -2.64 -11.79 19.76
N ALA A 24 -2.47 -12.70 18.81
CA ALA A 24 -2.81 -14.11 18.87
C ALA A 24 -1.69 -15.04 19.40
N ALA A 25 -0.45 -14.60 19.52
CA ALA A 25 0.67 -15.48 19.91
C ALA A 25 0.61 -15.97 21.39
N GLY A 26 -0.38 -15.52 22.17
CA GLY A 26 -0.64 -15.98 23.53
C GLY A 26 -1.87 -16.89 23.68
N THR A 27 -2.64 -17.15 22.60
CA THR A 27 -3.89 -17.93 22.70
C THR A 27 -3.66 -19.42 22.49
N GLY A 28 -2.94 -20.03 23.38
CA GLY A 28 -2.90 -21.49 23.58
C GLY A 28 -4.07 -22.01 24.42
N SER A 29 -5.23 -21.35 24.49
CA SER A 29 -6.50 -21.93 24.94
C SER A 29 -7.64 -20.94 24.70
N THR A 30 -8.48 -21.23 23.74
CA THR A 30 -9.81 -20.63 23.61
C THR A 30 -10.64 -21.00 24.84
N GLY A 31 -10.89 -20.06 25.76
CA GLY A 31 -11.95 -20.30 26.72
C GLY A 31 -11.97 -19.58 28.07
N GLU A 32 -10.92 -18.89 28.54
CA GLU A 32 -10.97 -18.33 29.90
C GLU A 32 -10.73 -16.82 30.03
N HIS A 33 -10.24 -16.11 28.98
CA HIS A 33 -10.02 -14.66 29.04
C HIS A 33 -11.02 -13.94 28.15
N GLY A 34 -11.76 -12.99 28.74
CA GLY A 34 -12.72 -12.17 28.00
C GLY A 34 -12.08 -11.33 26.89
N SER A 35 -12.85 -11.01 25.85
CA SER A 35 -12.42 -10.06 24.80
C SER A 35 -12.11 -8.70 25.43
N LEU A 36 -11.06 -8.01 24.95
CA LEU A 36 -10.76 -6.63 25.37
C LEU A 36 -11.95 -5.70 25.09
N GLY A 37 -12.66 -5.93 23.97
CA GLY A 37 -13.87 -5.17 23.65
C GLY A 37 -14.99 -5.31 24.68
N ALA A 38 -15.08 -6.43 25.39
CA ALA A 38 -16.06 -6.63 26.47
C ALA A 38 -15.78 -5.78 27.73
N LEU A 39 -14.61 -5.15 27.83
CA LEU A 39 -14.26 -4.23 28.91
C LEU A 39 -14.71 -2.78 28.62
N CYS A 40 -15.23 -2.51 27.43
CA CYS A 40 -15.81 -1.21 27.07
C CYS A 40 -17.31 -1.17 27.31
N PRO A 41 -17.89 0.00 27.60
CA PRO A 41 -19.31 0.22 27.48
C PRO A 41 -19.80 -0.13 26.07
N SER A 42 -21.05 -0.58 25.93
CA SER A 42 -21.62 -0.89 24.61
C SER A 42 -21.65 0.36 23.74
N TRP A 43 -21.12 0.23 22.52
CA TRP A 43 -21.20 1.29 21.50
C TRP A 43 -22.62 1.37 20.88
N TRP A 44 -23.36 0.25 20.94
CA TRP A 44 -24.65 0.11 20.33
C TRP A 44 -25.77 0.49 21.30
N GLU A 45 -26.90 0.95 20.75
CA GLU A 45 -28.07 1.26 21.56
C GLU A 45 -28.45 0.10 22.46
N PRO A 46 -28.71 0.36 23.77
CA PRO A 46 -29.11 -0.68 24.71
C PRO A 46 -30.46 -1.30 24.31
N GLU A 47 -30.70 -2.53 24.76
CA GLU A 47 -32.01 -3.19 24.57
C GLU A 47 -33.13 -2.39 25.26
N GLU A 48 -34.37 -2.53 24.77
CA GLU A 48 -35.52 -1.76 25.25
C GLU A 48 -35.72 -1.94 26.78
N GLY A 49 -35.41 -0.91 27.55
CA GLY A 49 -35.50 -0.89 29.02
C GLY A 49 -34.18 -0.93 29.78
N GLU A 50 -33.05 -0.99 29.11
CA GLU A 50 -31.72 -0.84 29.71
C GLU A 50 -31.24 0.61 29.62
N GLU A 51 -30.56 1.11 30.65
CA GLU A 51 -29.90 2.42 30.61
C GLU A 51 -28.50 2.25 29.99
N PRO A 52 -28.06 3.17 29.12
CA PRO A 52 -26.71 3.10 28.54
C PRO A 52 -25.66 3.24 29.63
N GLU A 53 -24.63 2.38 29.55
CA GLU A 53 -23.46 2.49 30.43
C GLU A 53 -22.71 3.81 30.14
N PRO A 54 -22.23 4.53 31.18
CA PRO A 54 -21.46 5.73 30.95
C PRO A 54 -20.08 5.38 30.35
N TRP A 55 -19.61 6.21 29.43
CA TRP A 55 -18.25 6.09 28.90
C TRP A 55 -17.20 6.16 30.00
N LEU A 56 -16.10 5.45 29.83
CA LEU A 56 -15.01 5.42 30.78
C LEU A 56 -14.24 6.75 30.76
N THR A 57 -13.72 7.14 31.90
CA THR A 57 -12.68 8.19 31.96
C THR A 57 -11.37 7.66 31.38
N PRO A 58 -10.44 8.55 30.94
CA PRO A 58 -9.13 8.13 30.44
C PRO A 58 -8.40 7.20 31.43
N ASP A 59 -8.37 7.54 32.73
CA ASP A 59 -7.72 6.72 33.76
C ASP A 59 -8.36 5.34 33.91
N GLN A 60 -9.69 5.26 33.90
CA GLN A 60 -10.41 3.98 33.97
C GLN A 60 -10.15 3.10 32.74
N ALA A 61 -10.13 3.69 31.57
CA ALA A 61 -9.84 2.98 30.32
C ALA A 61 -8.39 2.45 30.33
N PHE A 62 -7.44 3.29 30.76
CA PHE A 62 -6.04 2.91 30.87
C PHE A 62 -5.82 1.79 31.91
N GLU A 63 -6.40 1.89 33.11
CA GLU A 63 -6.33 0.83 34.11
C GLU A 63 -6.90 -0.50 33.58
N ARG A 64 -8.03 -0.47 32.90
CA ARG A 64 -8.62 -1.70 32.31
C ARG A 64 -7.70 -2.32 31.24
N PHE A 65 -7.06 -1.49 30.42
CA PHE A 65 -6.10 -1.98 29.44
C PHE A 65 -4.88 -2.63 30.07
N LEU A 66 -4.32 -2.01 31.11
CA LEU A 66 -3.19 -2.57 31.86
C LEU A 66 -3.55 -3.89 32.53
N ALA A 67 -4.72 -3.95 33.19
CA ALA A 67 -5.21 -5.18 33.81
C ALA A 67 -5.38 -6.31 32.77
N TRP A 68 -5.89 -6.00 31.60
CA TRP A 68 -6.00 -6.96 30.49
C TRP A 68 -4.63 -7.46 30.00
N CYS A 69 -3.62 -6.59 29.92
CA CYS A 69 -2.24 -6.98 29.63
C CYS A 69 -1.69 -7.92 30.69
N GLU A 70 -1.87 -7.59 31.98
CA GLU A 70 -1.38 -8.37 33.09
C GLU A 70 -2.01 -9.79 33.13
N GLU A 71 -3.35 -9.89 32.96
CA GLU A 71 -4.07 -11.17 32.88
C GLU A 71 -3.54 -12.09 31.77
N ARG A 72 -3.01 -11.51 30.70
CA ARG A 72 -2.43 -12.25 29.56
C ARG A 72 -0.93 -12.47 29.68
N GLY A 73 -0.31 -12.02 30.77
CA GLY A 73 1.13 -12.11 30.96
C GLY A 73 1.94 -11.24 29.99
N ILE A 74 1.34 -10.15 29.49
CA ILE A 74 2.01 -9.18 28.62
C ILE A 74 2.67 -8.15 29.51
N GLU A 75 4.00 -8.17 29.58
CA GLU A 75 4.79 -7.15 30.25
C GLU A 75 5.10 -6.02 29.25
N LEU A 76 4.67 -4.80 29.55
CA LEU A 76 4.96 -3.63 28.75
C LEU A 76 6.44 -3.25 28.86
N TRP A 77 7.03 -2.89 27.73
CA TRP A 77 8.36 -2.29 27.72
C TRP A 77 8.28 -0.81 28.10
N PRO A 78 9.35 -0.21 28.66
CA PRO A 78 9.31 1.18 29.12
C PRO A 78 8.80 2.18 28.09
N HIS A 79 9.22 2.07 26.85
CA HIS A 79 8.76 2.93 25.74
C HIS A 79 7.29 2.70 25.34
N GLN A 80 6.74 1.51 25.59
CA GLN A 80 5.32 1.23 25.36
C GLN A 80 4.47 1.83 26.49
N GLU A 81 4.93 1.69 27.73
CA GLU A 81 4.28 2.27 28.91
C GLU A 81 4.28 3.81 28.80
N GLU A 82 5.42 4.44 28.47
CA GLU A 82 5.55 5.87 28.22
C GLU A 82 4.53 6.34 27.15
N ALA A 83 4.55 5.75 25.96
CA ALA A 83 3.65 6.12 24.88
C ALA A 83 2.15 5.92 25.25
N LEU A 84 1.82 4.87 25.99
CA LEU A 84 0.44 4.63 26.43
C LEU A 84 -0.01 5.62 27.50
N MET A 85 0.89 6.06 28.37
CA MET A 85 0.61 7.09 29.38
C MET A 85 0.34 8.45 28.70
N ASP A 86 1.16 8.84 27.74
CA ASP A 86 0.99 10.08 26.97
C ASP A 86 -0.33 10.06 26.18
N LEU A 87 -0.66 8.92 25.53
CA LEU A 87 -1.95 8.73 24.86
C LEU A 87 -3.14 8.81 25.82
N ALA A 88 -3.02 8.25 27.03
CA ALA A 88 -4.07 8.34 28.06
C ALA A 88 -4.22 9.76 28.62
N ALA A 89 -3.13 10.55 28.67
CA ALA A 89 -3.18 11.97 29.00
C ALA A 89 -3.86 12.83 27.93
N GLY A 90 -4.04 12.31 26.72
CA GLY A 90 -4.66 12.99 25.57
C GLY A 90 -3.64 13.59 24.60
N ASP A 91 -2.35 13.40 24.83
CA ASP A 91 -1.28 13.93 24.01
C ASP A 91 -1.14 13.16 22.69
N HIS A 92 -0.59 13.79 21.66
CA HIS A 92 -0.18 13.11 20.43
C HIS A 92 1.11 12.35 20.67
N VAL A 93 1.30 11.22 19.98
CA VAL A 93 2.54 10.43 20.10
C VAL A 93 3.15 10.16 18.74
N ILE A 94 4.45 10.42 18.58
CA ILE A 94 5.26 9.97 17.46
C ILE A 94 6.12 8.78 17.90
N LEU A 95 5.71 7.57 17.49
CA LEU A 95 6.35 6.31 17.90
C LEU A 95 7.35 5.84 16.84
N GLY A 96 8.60 6.27 16.99
CA GLY A 96 9.71 6.01 16.06
C GLY A 96 10.60 4.83 16.45
N THR A 97 10.04 3.76 17.01
CA THR A 97 10.79 2.64 17.57
C THR A 97 11.07 1.53 16.52
N PRO A 98 12.14 0.73 16.67
CA PRO A 98 12.54 -0.31 15.71
C PRO A 98 11.44 -1.33 15.42
N THR A 99 11.59 -2.11 14.32
CA THR A 99 10.71 -3.25 14.05
C THR A 99 10.84 -4.29 15.17
N GLY A 100 9.71 -4.85 15.59
CA GLY A 100 9.64 -5.82 16.69
C GLY A 100 9.55 -5.21 18.08
N SER A 101 9.55 -3.88 18.25
CA SER A 101 9.40 -3.18 19.52
C SER A 101 7.96 -3.15 20.07
N GLY A 102 7.01 -3.82 19.40
CA GLY A 102 5.63 -3.91 19.86
C GLY A 102 4.77 -2.67 19.64
N LYS A 103 5.04 -1.86 18.61
CA LYS A 103 4.19 -0.70 18.21
C LYS A 103 2.71 -1.04 18.08
N SER A 104 2.41 -2.25 17.60
CA SER A 104 1.03 -2.71 17.45
C SER A 104 0.26 -2.78 18.77
N LEU A 105 0.94 -3.09 19.89
CA LEU A 105 0.31 -3.11 21.22
C LEU A 105 -0.06 -1.69 21.68
N VAL A 106 0.80 -0.71 21.40
CA VAL A 106 0.50 0.70 21.70
C VAL A 106 -0.68 1.19 20.84
N ALA A 107 -0.71 0.80 19.55
CA ALA A 107 -1.83 1.10 18.68
C ALA A 107 -3.14 0.47 19.19
N LEU A 108 -3.11 -0.80 19.60
CA LEU A 108 -4.27 -1.45 20.22
C LEU A 108 -4.75 -0.69 21.47
N GLY A 109 -3.81 -0.27 22.32
CA GLY A 109 -4.12 0.53 23.53
C GLY A 109 -4.81 1.83 23.16
N MET A 110 -4.27 2.59 22.18
CA MET A 110 -4.89 3.83 21.70
C MET A 110 -6.32 3.62 21.18
N LEU A 111 -6.52 2.61 20.33
CA LEU A 111 -7.83 2.30 19.75
C LEU A 111 -8.84 1.89 20.84
N PHE A 112 -8.39 1.10 21.81
CA PHE A 112 -9.20 0.73 22.97
C PHE A 112 -9.56 1.94 23.84
N LEU A 113 -8.58 2.81 24.16
CA LEU A 113 -8.82 4.05 24.92
C LEU A 113 -9.84 4.94 24.22
N GLY A 114 -9.74 5.11 22.91
CA GLY A 114 -10.72 5.86 22.12
C GLY A 114 -12.11 5.26 22.22
N MET A 115 -12.25 3.97 21.91
CA MET A 115 -13.52 3.26 21.93
C MET A 115 -14.16 3.28 23.34
N ALA A 116 -13.38 3.07 24.39
CA ALA A 116 -13.86 3.05 25.76
C ALA A 116 -14.37 4.41 26.26
N GLN A 117 -13.91 5.50 25.63
CA GLN A 117 -14.33 6.88 25.91
C GLN A 117 -15.45 7.38 24.96
N GLY A 118 -16.01 6.51 24.12
CA GLY A 118 -17.03 6.90 23.15
C GLY A 118 -16.48 7.73 21.97
N ARG A 119 -15.19 7.61 21.67
CA ARG A 119 -14.54 8.30 20.57
C ARG A 119 -14.24 7.31 19.43
N ARG A 120 -14.72 7.58 18.23
CA ARG A 120 -14.45 6.71 17.07
C ARG A 120 -12.96 6.67 16.77
N ALA A 121 -12.44 5.45 16.58
CA ALA A 121 -11.02 5.20 16.44
C ALA A 121 -10.70 4.70 15.03
N TYR A 122 -9.64 5.22 14.43
CA TYR A 122 -9.18 4.81 13.11
C TYR A 122 -7.77 4.23 13.17
N TYR A 123 -7.59 3.10 12.49
CA TYR A 123 -6.27 2.54 12.18
C TYR A 123 -6.01 2.69 10.69
N THR A 124 -5.00 3.46 10.31
CA THR A 124 -4.68 3.66 8.90
C THR A 124 -3.37 3.01 8.51
N ALA A 125 -3.34 2.41 7.31
CA ALA A 125 -2.15 1.78 6.75
C ALA A 125 -2.01 2.08 5.24
N PRO A 126 -0.78 1.96 4.67
CA PRO A 126 -0.55 2.33 3.28
C PRO A 126 -1.15 1.39 2.24
N ILE A 127 -1.43 0.15 2.58
CA ILE A 127 -1.90 -0.86 1.61
C ILE A 127 -3.01 -1.72 2.20
N LYS A 128 -3.94 -2.14 1.34
CA LYS A 128 -5.08 -2.98 1.70
C LYS A 128 -4.67 -4.25 2.48
N ALA A 129 -3.57 -4.90 2.10
CA ALA A 129 -3.12 -6.13 2.76
C ALA A 129 -2.83 -5.90 4.25
N LEU A 130 -2.19 -4.77 4.60
CA LEU A 130 -1.97 -4.35 6.00
C LEU A 130 -3.26 -4.04 6.74
N VAL A 131 -4.15 -3.30 6.07
CA VAL A 131 -5.47 -2.96 6.63
C VAL A 131 -6.22 -4.25 6.96
N SER A 132 -6.24 -5.22 6.03
CA SER A 132 -6.91 -6.50 6.22
C SER A 132 -6.28 -7.33 7.35
N GLU A 133 -4.94 -7.42 7.41
CA GLU A 133 -4.24 -8.12 8.49
C GLU A 133 -4.63 -7.52 9.85
N LYS A 134 -4.56 -6.20 9.98
CA LYS A 134 -4.92 -5.52 11.23
C LYS A 134 -6.39 -5.60 11.58
N PHE A 135 -7.27 -5.56 10.58
CA PHE A 135 -8.69 -5.79 10.78
C PHE A 135 -8.95 -7.14 11.45
N PHE A 136 -8.38 -8.24 10.95
CA PHE A 136 -8.57 -9.56 11.55
C PHE A 136 -7.91 -9.66 12.94
N ASP A 137 -6.72 -9.11 13.12
CA ASP A 137 -6.05 -9.03 14.43
C ASP A 137 -6.94 -8.32 15.46
N LEU A 138 -7.54 -7.19 15.09
CA LEU A 138 -8.39 -6.39 15.97
C LEU A 138 -9.75 -7.05 16.22
N VAL A 139 -10.34 -7.72 15.23
CA VAL A 139 -11.57 -8.50 15.39
C VAL A 139 -11.39 -9.61 16.45
N GLU A 140 -10.23 -10.29 16.45
CA GLU A 140 -9.93 -11.33 17.43
C GLU A 140 -9.88 -10.79 18.86
N VAL A 141 -9.37 -9.56 19.05
CA VAL A 141 -9.15 -8.99 20.39
C VAL A 141 -10.31 -8.11 20.85
N LEU A 142 -10.83 -7.24 19.99
CA LEU A 142 -11.90 -6.28 20.33
C LEU A 142 -13.31 -6.85 20.10
N GLY A 143 -13.42 -7.93 19.36
CA GLY A 143 -14.71 -8.48 18.97
C GLY A 143 -15.19 -7.92 17.63
N ARG A 144 -15.98 -8.71 16.95
CA ARG A 144 -16.42 -8.50 15.58
C ARG A 144 -17.30 -7.26 15.39
N ASP A 145 -18.20 -7.04 16.33
CA ASP A 145 -19.17 -5.94 16.25
C ASP A 145 -18.49 -4.56 16.44
N ASN A 146 -17.31 -4.55 17.04
CA ASN A 146 -16.56 -3.34 17.36
C ASN A 146 -15.55 -2.92 16.28
N VAL A 147 -15.34 -3.73 15.25
CA VAL A 147 -14.32 -3.45 14.23
C VAL A 147 -14.90 -3.46 12.84
N GLY A 148 -14.60 -2.40 12.08
CA GLY A 148 -14.98 -2.24 10.69
C GLY A 148 -13.75 -2.10 9.77
N MET A 149 -13.96 -2.28 8.47
CA MET A 149 -12.92 -2.08 7.46
C MET A 149 -13.46 -1.32 6.26
N ILE A 150 -12.72 -0.28 5.84
CA ILE A 150 -13.03 0.53 4.65
C ILE A 150 -11.79 0.60 3.77
N THR A 151 -11.89 0.04 2.57
CA THR A 151 -10.87 0.16 1.52
C THR A 151 -11.55 0.50 0.20
N GLY A 152 -10.79 0.84 -0.85
CA GLY A 152 -11.36 1.25 -2.14
C GLY A 152 -12.33 0.24 -2.79
N ASP A 153 -12.36 -1.01 -2.34
CA ASP A 153 -13.16 -2.10 -2.91
C ASP A 153 -13.87 -2.97 -1.85
N THR A 154 -13.77 -2.61 -0.58
CA THR A 154 -14.35 -3.42 0.51
C THR A 154 -14.85 -2.51 1.63
N HIS A 155 -16.12 -2.67 2.00
CA HIS A 155 -16.77 -2.00 3.09
C HIS A 155 -17.39 -3.05 4.02
N ILE A 156 -16.91 -3.13 5.26
CA ILE A 156 -17.36 -4.09 6.27
C ILE A 156 -17.61 -3.33 7.56
N ASN A 157 -18.79 -3.42 8.14
CA ASN A 157 -19.17 -2.84 9.42
C ASN A 157 -18.70 -1.37 9.56
N THR A 158 -19.09 -0.53 8.60
CA THR A 158 -18.62 0.86 8.46
C THR A 158 -19.04 1.78 9.62
N GLN A 159 -19.99 1.35 10.44
CA GLN A 159 -20.47 2.07 11.62
C GLN A 159 -19.76 1.64 12.92
N ALA A 160 -18.83 0.71 12.85
CA ALA A 160 -18.09 0.23 14.02
C ALA A 160 -17.31 1.36 14.72
N PRO A 161 -17.10 1.24 16.05
CA PRO A 161 -16.30 2.21 16.80
C PRO A 161 -14.82 2.23 16.39
N VAL A 162 -14.29 1.13 15.87
CA VAL A 162 -12.91 1.03 15.37
C VAL A 162 -12.91 0.72 13.90
N ILE A 163 -12.35 1.60 13.07
CA ILE A 163 -12.30 1.47 11.61
C ILE A 163 -10.86 1.26 11.15
N CYS A 164 -10.62 0.17 10.43
CA CYS A 164 -9.38 -0.08 9.70
C CYS A 164 -9.53 0.42 8.26
N CYS A 165 -8.68 1.33 7.80
CA CYS A 165 -8.78 1.86 6.43
C CYS A 165 -7.42 2.19 5.83
N THR A 166 -7.38 2.45 4.51
CA THR A 166 -6.18 3.05 3.93
C THR A 166 -6.13 4.55 4.23
N ALA A 167 -4.92 5.12 4.25
CA ALA A 167 -4.73 6.54 4.58
C ALA A 167 -5.54 7.46 3.64
N GLU A 168 -5.68 7.09 2.37
CA GLU A 168 -6.47 7.84 1.38
C GLU A 168 -7.97 7.91 1.73
N ILE A 169 -8.52 6.84 2.33
CA ILE A 169 -9.93 6.83 2.76
C ILE A 169 -10.16 7.87 3.85
N LEU A 170 -9.34 7.85 4.90
CA LEU A 170 -9.45 8.85 5.97
C LEU A 170 -9.20 10.27 5.45
N ALA A 171 -8.21 10.46 4.58
CA ALA A 171 -7.94 11.78 4.00
C ALA A 171 -9.11 12.31 3.16
N ASN A 172 -9.72 11.47 2.33
CA ASN A 172 -10.88 11.86 1.54
C ASN A 172 -12.11 12.15 2.42
N GLN A 173 -12.33 11.37 3.48
CA GLN A 173 -13.39 11.64 4.44
C GLN A 173 -13.18 12.99 5.14
N ALA A 174 -11.95 13.26 5.63
CA ALA A 174 -11.59 14.52 6.25
C ALA A 174 -11.74 15.73 5.30
N LEU A 175 -11.52 15.57 4.00
CA LEU A 175 -11.75 16.62 3.01
C LEU A 175 -13.25 16.91 2.80
N ARG A 176 -14.09 15.87 2.78
CA ARG A 176 -15.55 15.99 2.59
C ARG A 176 -16.25 16.57 3.80
N GLU A 177 -15.93 16.07 4.98
CA GLU A 177 -16.63 16.38 6.24
C GLU A 177 -15.93 17.51 7.02
N GLY A 178 -14.62 17.69 6.85
CA GLY A 178 -13.81 18.72 7.51
C GLY A 178 -13.65 18.48 9.01
N GLU A 179 -13.80 19.54 9.80
CA GLU A 179 -13.63 19.50 11.26
C GLU A 179 -14.72 18.69 11.97
N ASP A 180 -15.88 18.51 11.33
CA ASP A 180 -17.02 17.75 11.85
C ASP A 180 -16.90 16.24 11.61
N THR A 181 -15.81 15.80 11.01
CA THR A 181 -15.56 14.36 10.79
C THR A 181 -15.58 13.59 12.12
N ASP A 182 -16.40 12.54 12.20
CA ASP A 182 -16.53 11.71 13.40
C ASP A 182 -15.28 10.81 13.58
N VAL A 183 -14.17 11.42 13.99
CA VAL A 183 -12.87 10.79 14.21
C VAL A 183 -12.25 11.34 15.49
N GLY A 184 -12.26 10.53 16.54
CA GLY A 184 -11.71 10.92 17.83
C GLY A 184 -10.22 10.62 17.98
N VAL A 185 -9.77 9.44 17.51
CA VAL A 185 -8.37 9.00 17.60
C VAL A 185 -7.92 8.33 16.30
N VAL A 186 -6.67 8.53 15.90
CA VAL A 186 -6.09 7.93 14.69
C VAL A 186 -4.70 7.37 14.95
N ALA A 187 -4.53 6.06 14.74
CA ALA A 187 -3.23 5.40 14.68
C ALA A 187 -2.78 5.29 13.22
N MET A 188 -1.77 6.07 12.83
CA MET A 188 -1.21 6.07 11.47
C MET A 188 0.00 5.16 11.38
N ASP A 189 -0.18 3.98 10.80
CA ASP A 189 0.92 3.03 10.60
C ASP A 189 1.73 3.34 9.33
N GLU A 190 3.00 2.92 9.36
CA GLU A 190 3.98 3.17 8.29
C GLU A 190 4.04 4.66 7.88
N PHE A 191 4.05 5.54 8.88
CA PHE A 191 4.00 7.00 8.68
C PHE A 191 5.13 7.54 7.77
N HIS A 192 6.17 6.78 7.51
CA HIS A 192 7.21 7.16 6.56
C HIS A 192 6.69 7.38 5.12
N TYR A 193 5.48 6.86 4.77
CA TYR A 193 4.80 7.18 3.51
C TYR A 193 4.42 8.67 3.37
N PHE A 194 4.42 9.44 4.46
CA PHE A 194 4.33 10.91 4.41
C PHE A 194 5.31 11.55 3.42
N ALA A 195 6.47 10.93 3.20
CA ALA A 195 7.48 11.37 2.23
C ALA A 195 7.34 10.70 0.83
N ASP A 196 6.27 9.94 0.58
CA ASP A 196 6.00 9.34 -0.72
C ASP A 196 5.53 10.41 -1.71
N PRO A 197 6.14 10.53 -2.92
CA PRO A 197 5.82 11.57 -3.89
C PRO A 197 4.36 11.58 -4.36
N ASP A 198 3.75 10.40 -4.45
CA ASP A 198 2.40 10.23 -5.02
C ASP A 198 1.32 10.15 -3.95
N ARG A 199 1.64 9.62 -2.77
CA ARG A 199 0.68 9.27 -1.73
C ARG A 199 0.84 10.05 -0.42
N GLY A 200 1.93 10.80 -0.24
CA GLY A 200 2.25 11.50 1.03
C GLY A 200 1.16 12.48 1.49
N TRP A 201 0.41 13.03 0.57
CA TRP A 201 -0.73 13.90 0.86
C TRP A 201 -1.77 13.24 1.79
N ALA A 202 -2.01 11.93 1.64
CA ALA A 202 -2.99 11.20 2.44
C ALA A 202 -2.60 11.08 3.92
N TRP A 203 -1.31 11.14 4.24
CA TRP A 203 -0.83 11.22 5.63
C TRP A 203 -0.84 12.65 6.16
N GLN A 204 -0.70 13.65 5.27
CA GLN A 204 -0.66 15.05 5.68
C GLN A 204 -2.06 15.66 5.88
N VAL A 205 -3.01 15.35 5.01
CA VAL A 205 -4.36 15.94 5.04
C VAL A 205 -5.07 15.77 6.39
N PRO A 206 -5.18 14.57 7.00
CA PRO A 206 -5.85 14.44 8.28
C PRO A 206 -5.21 15.27 9.41
N LEU A 207 -3.87 15.40 9.42
CA LEU A 207 -3.16 16.21 10.40
C LEU A 207 -3.50 17.71 10.28
N LEU A 208 -3.89 18.17 9.09
CA LEU A 208 -4.21 19.55 8.79
C LEU A 208 -5.72 19.87 8.92
N THR A 209 -6.58 18.86 8.80
CA THR A 209 -8.03 19.05 8.71
C THR A 209 -8.80 18.59 9.94
N LEU A 210 -8.20 17.81 10.83
CA LEU A 210 -8.87 17.22 12.00
C LEU A 210 -8.23 17.75 13.32
N PRO A 211 -8.52 19.02 13.71
CA PRO A 211 -7.87 19.66 14.86
C PRO A 211 -8.26 19.04 16.22
N HIS A 212 -9.39 18.35 16.29
CA HIS A 212 -9.92 17.73 17.52
C HIS A 212 -9.55 16.24 17.66
N THR A 213 -8.80 15.71 16.70
CA THR A 213 -8.42 14.30 16.68
C THR A 213 -7.05 14.10 17.34
N GLN A 214 -6.94 13.10 18.19
CA GLN A 214 -5.68 12.67 18.75
C GLN A 214 -4.95 11.73 17.78
N PHE A 215 -3.67 11.97 17.52
CA PHE A 215 -2.87 11.21 16.55
C PHE A 215 -1.75 10.41 17.22
N MET A 216 -1.55 9.19 16.74
CA MET A 216 -0.32 8.44 16.94
C MET A 216 0.31 8.14 15.57
N LEU A 217 1.53 8.64 15.35
CA LEU A 217 2.27 8.48 14.10
C LEU A 217 3.37 7.42 14.32
N MET A 218 3.27 6.27 13.67
CA MET A 218 4.21 5.18 13.94
C MET A 218 4.92 4.66 12.70
N SER A 219 6.22 4.45 12.83
CA SER A 219 7.06 3.77 11.83
C SER A 219 8.42 3.39 12.43
N ALA A 220 9.07 2.39 11.85
CA ALA A 220 10.39 1.97 12.27
C ALA A 220 11.55 2.82 11.73
N THR A 221 11.28 3.73 10.79
CA THR A 221 12.32 4.46 10.04
C THR A 221 11.97 5.94 9.84
N LEU A 222 11.58 6.65 10.90
CA LEU A 222 11.13 8.05 10.80
C LEU A 222 12.27 9.05 10.54
N GLY A 223 13.42 8.86 11.15
CA GLY A 223 14.46 9.88 11.18
C GLY A 223 14.09 11.06 12.08
N ASP A 224 14.57 12.26 11.77
CA ASP A 224 14.19 13.47 12.48
C ASP A 224 12.75 13.89 12.14
N VAL A 225 11.90 14.00 13.17
CA VAL A 225 10.47 14.31 13.08
C VAL A 225 10.08 15.64 13.74
N SER A 226 11.05 16.38 14.27
CA SER A 226 10.82 17.62 15.03
C SER A 226 9.94 18.66 14.31
N HIS A 227 10.07 18.75 12.99
CA HIS A 227 9.24 19.64 12.17
C HIS A 227 7.78 19.17 12.06
N ILE A 228 7.53 17.86 12.12
CA ILE A 228 6.18 17.27 12.10
C ILE A 228 5.53 17.46 13.47
N SER A 229 6.27 17.19 14.53
CA SER A 229 5.87 17.41 15.92
C SER A 229 5.46 18.85 16.17
N ALA A 230 6.31 19.82 15.76
CA ALA A 230 6.01 21.25 15.88
C ALA A 230 4.74 21.66 15.12
N ALA A 231 4.57 21.18 13.89
CA ALA A 231 3.41 21.52 13.06
C ALA A 231 2.12 20.90 13.60
N LEU A 232 2.16 19.67 14.11
CA LEU A 232 1.00 19.02 14.71
C LEU A 232 0.57 19.76 15.99
N HIS A 233 1.53 20.16 16.83
CA HIS A 233 1.27 20.97 18.01
C HIS A 233 0.67 22.34 17.65
N GLU A 234 1.21 23.02 16.64
CA GLU A 234 0.70 24.32 16.15
C GLU A 234 -0.75 24.20 15.66
N GLN A 235 -1.06 23.10 14.95
CA GLN A 235 -2.39 22.86 14.37
C GLN A 235 -3.46 22.53 15.40
N THR A 236 -3.12 21.74 16.44
CA THR A 236 -4.09 21.18 17.38
C THR A 236 -4.06 21.86 18.77
N GLY A 237 -2.96 22.52 19.11
CA GLY A 237 -2.71 23.04 20.46
C GLY A 237 -2.38 21.96 21.49
N THR A 238 -2.37 20.69 21.11
CA THR A 238 -2.10 19.53 22.00
C THR A 238 -0.60 19.22 22.01
N PRO A 239 0.00 18.82 23.14
CA PRO A 239 1.39 18.36 23.20
C PRO A 239 1.63 17.16 22.26
N VAL A 240 2.90 17.01 21.82
CA VAL A 240 3.33 15.91 20.97
C VAL A 240 4.57 15.28 21.57
N ASP A 241 4.47 14.04 22.01
CA ASP A 241 5.56 13.30 22.60
C ASP A 241 6.27 12.42 21.56
N GLU A 242 7.60 12.46 21.57
CA GLU A 242 8.44 11.75 20.62
C GLU A 242 9.11 10.55 21.29
N VAL A 243 8.53 9.36 21.16
CA VAL A 243 9.06 8.10 21.69
C VAL A 243 9.88 7.42 20.59
N THR A 244 11.16 7.80 20.49
CA THR A 244 12.06 7.34 19.40
C THR A 244 13.26 6.54 19.90
N ASP A 245 13.60 6.65 21.19
CA ASP A 245 14.76 5.99 21.79
C ASP A 245 14.39 4.67 22.44
N ALA A 246 14.20 3.63 21.61
CA ALA A 246 13.96 2.28 22.09
C ALA A 246 15.03 1.32 21.58
N PRO A 247 15.60 0.47 22.44
CA PRO A 247 16.56 -0.54 22.00
C PRO A 247 15.88 -1.55 21.06
N ARG A 248 16.60 -1.98 20.05
CA ARG A 248 16.11 -3.05 19.19
C ARG A 248 16.06 -4.36 19.99
N PRO A 249 14.92 -5.08 20.02
CA PRO A 249 14.77 -6.34 20.76
C PRO A 249 15.76 -7.41 20.38
N VAL A 250 16.03 -7.54 19.07
CA VAL A 250 17.00 -8.49 18.49
C VAL A 250 18.06 -7.68 17.77
N PRO A 251 19.30 -7.57 18.27
CA PRO A 251 20.38 -6.86 17.58
C PRO A 251 20.68 -7.47 16.24
N LEU A 252 21.23 -6.67 15.30
CA LEU A 252 21.59 -7.12 13.96
C LEU A 252 23.10 -7.24 13.81
N ALA A 253 23.53 -8.38 13.29
CA ALA A 253 24.86 -8.57 12.74
C ALA A 253 24.85 -8.32 11.23
N TYR A 254 25.94 -7.77 10.72
CA TYR A 254 26.07 -7.37 9.33
C TYR A 254 27.28 -8.04 8.68
N ASP A 255 27.09 -8.66 7.51
CA ASP A 255 28.17 -9.28 6.76
C ASP A 255 28.10 -8.90 5.27
N TYR A 256 29.26 -8.72 4.65
CA TYR A 256 29.39 -8.45 3.22
C TYR A 256 30.19 -9.57 2.57
N VAL A 257 29.57 -10.30 1.64
CA VAL A 257 30.13 -11.53 1.08
C VAL A 257 30.43 -11.40 -0.42
N ASP A 258 31.52 -12.02 -0.86
CA ASP A 258 31.95 -12.14 -2.26
C ASP A 258 31.79 -13.59 -2.79
N THR A 259 30.96 -14.37 -2.13
CA THR A 259 30.60 -15.74 -2.50
C THR A 259 29.35 -15.78 -3.39
N ALA A 260 29.14 -16.91 -4.08
CA ALA A 260 27.89 -17.09 -4.82
C ALA A 260 26.72 -17.28 -3.86
N LEU A 261 25.56 -16.77 -4.23
CA LEU A 261 24.33 -16.79 -3.44
C LEU A 261 23.99 -18.19 -2.90
N GLU A 262 24.12 -19.23 -3.73
CA GLU A 262 23.87 -20.62 -3.30
C GLU A 262 24.80 -21.05 -2.15
N GLY A 263 26.05 -20.62 -2.19
CA GLY A 263 27.01 -20.89 -1.11
C GLY A 263 26.66 -20.12 0.17
N THR A 264 26.22 -18.87 0.06
CA THR A 264 25.76 -18.06 1.18
C THR A 264 24.55 -18.72 1.85
N VAL A 265 23.54 -19.12 1.05
CA VAL A 265 22.34 -19.81 1.52
C VAL A 265 22.67 -21.15 2.19
N GLU A 266 23.54 -21.98 1.57
CA GLU A 266 23.96 -23.25 2.15
C GLU A 266 24.65 -23.07 3.50
N LEU A 267 25.53 -22.07 3.62
CA LEU A 267 26.23 -21.77 4.85
C LEU A 267 25.27 -21.32 5.97
N ALA A 268 24.35 -20.42 5.66
CA ALA A 268 23.35 -19.92 6.59
C ALA A 268 22.42 -21.05 7.09
N LEU A 269 21.95 -21.91 6.18
CA LEU A 269 21.15 -23.10 6.56
C LEU A 269 21.90 -24.06 7.47
N ARG A 270 23.19 -24.32 7.19
CA ARG A 270 24.03 -25.16 8.04
C ARG A 270 24.27 -24.59 9.43
N ARG A 271 24.28 -23.27 9.57
CA ARG A 271 24.41 -22.57 10.86
C ARG A 271 23.11 -22.48 11.64
N GLY A 272 21.99 -22.89 11.04
CA GLY A 272 20.66 -22.78 11.65
C GLY A 272 20.09 -21.36 11.59
N GLU A 273 20.58 -20.51 10.69
CA GLU A 273 20.19 -19.11 10.51
C GLU A 273 18.95 -18.97 9.58
N ALA A 274 18.08 -19.98 9.54
CA ALA A 274 16.80 -19.95 8.82
C ALA A 274 15.66 -19.44 9.73
N PRO A 275 14.60 -18.86 9.16
CA PRO A 275 14.30 -18.62 7.73
C PRO A 275 15.12 -17.50 7.11
N LEU A 276 15.46 -17.69 5.82
CA LEU A 276 16.17 -16.69 5.03
C LEU A 276 15.21 -15.95 4.11
N TYR A 277 15.31 -14.63 4.08
CA TYR A 277 14.67 -13.78 3.09
C TYR A 277 15.69 -13.23 2.10
N ILE A 278 15.62 -13.70 0.85
CA ILE A 278 16.53 -13.27 -0.22
C ILE A 278 15.84 -12.17 -1.02
N VAL A 279 16.39 -10.96 -0.92
CA VAL A 279 15.82 -9.75 -1.50
C VAL A 279 16.41 -9.47 -2.87
N HIS A 280 15.55 -9.48 -3.87
CA HIS A 280 15.84 -9.08 -5.23
C HIS A 280 15.10 -7.76 -5.58
N PHE A 281 15.61 -7.05 -6.58
CA PHE A 281 14.97 -5.82 -7.07
C PHE A 281 14.29 -6.03 -8.44
N SER A 282 14.04 -7.29 -8.79
CA SER A 282 13.18 -7.68 -9.92
C SER A 282 12.47 -9.01 -9.65
N GLN A 283 11.25 -9.14 -10.15
CA GLN A 283 10.42 -10.33 -10.02
C GLN A 283 11.06 -11.55 -10.70
N ASP A 284 11.67 -11.34 -11.88
CA ASP A 284 12.32 -12.40 -12.63
C ASP A 284 13.55 -12.97 -11.90
N ALA A 285 14.36 -12.09 -11.28
CA ALA A 285 15.51 -12.53 -10.48
C ALA A 285 15.07 -13.33 -9.26
N ALA A 286 14.02 -12.87 -8.54
CA ALA A 286 13.47 -13.59 -7.39
C ALA A 286 13.00 -15.00 -7.78
N LEU A 287 12.25 -15.12 -8.89
CA LEU A 287 11.77 -16.41 -9.36
C LEU A 287 12.89 -17.31 -9.86
N ALA A 288 13.88 -16.77 -10.60
CA ALA A 288 15.02 -17.54 -11.09
C ALA A 288 15.85 -18.13 -9.92
N THR A 289 16.12 -17.32 -8.90
CA THR A 289 16.79 -17.77 -7.68
C THR A 289 15.99 -18.85 -6.96
N ALA A 290 14.67 -18.65 -6.79
CA ALA A 290 13.81 -19.66 -6.16
C ALA A 290 13.83 -21.01 -6.90
N GLN A 291 13.83 -20.96 -8.25
CA GLN A 291 13.93 -22.17 -9.08
C GLN A 291 15.29 -22.86 -8.96
N SER A 292 16.39 -22.10 -8.86
CA SER A 292 17.73 -22.62 -8.59
C SER A 292 17.75 -23.33 -7.22
N LEU A 293 17.32 -22.63 -6.17
CA LEU A 293 17.37 -23.15 -4.79
C LEU A 293 16.43 -24.33 -4.53
N ALA A 294 15.33 -24.44 -5.25
CA ALA A 294 14.42 -25.59 -5.13
C ALA A 294 15.10 -26.94 -5.43
N ASN A 295 16.24 -26.93 -6.14
CA ASN A 295 17.01 -28.14 -6.43
C ASN A 295 18.07 -28.47 -5.37
N PHE A 296 18.31 -27.58 -4.40
CA PHE A 296 19.34 -27.75 -3.36
C PHE A 296 18.85 -28.49 -2.10
N GLY A 297 17.56 -28.83 -2.01
CA GLY A 297 17.03 -29.55 -0.85
C GLY A 297 17.05 -28.73 0.44
N VAL A 298 16.63 -27.49 0.37
CA VAL A 298 16.64 -26.52 1.49
C VAL A 298 15.71 -26.89 2.65
N ALA A 299 14.67 -27.72 2.43
CA ALA A 299 13.73 -28.15 3.46
C ALA A 299 13.89 -29.61 3.84
N SER A 300 13.70 -29.92 5.12
CA SER A 300 13.64 -31.29 5.62
C SER A 300 12.42 -32.06 5.09
N LYS A 301 12.39 -33.36 5.28
CA LYS A 301 11.24 -34.19 4.86
C LYS A 301 9.99 -33.80 5.64
N GLU A 302 10.14 -33.58 6.93
CA GLU A 302 9.06 -33.17 7.85
C GLU A 302 8.49 -31.82 7.45
N GLN A 303 9.32 -30.83 7.14
CA GLN A 303 8.88 -29.51 6.64
C GLN A 303 8.10 -29.63 5.33
N ARG A 304 8.56 -30.44 4.38
CA ARG A 304 7.85 -30.66 3.10
C ARG A 304 6.47 -31.30 3.30
N GLU A 305 6.33 -32.23 4.24
CA GLU A 305 5.05 -32.84 4.57
C GLU A 305 4.12 -31.82 5.22
N ALA A 306 4.62 -31.03 6.18
CA ALA A 306 3.86 -29.95 6.82
C ALA A 306 3.40 -28.87 5.82
N ILE A 307 4.26 -28.43 4.91
CA ILE A 307 3.91 -27.49 3.83
C ILE A 307 2.79 -28.08 2.95
N LYS A 308 2.92 -29.34 2.57
CA LYS A 308 1.89 -30.02 1.75
C LYS A 308 0.54 -30.09 2.48
N ASP A 309 0.56 -30.33 3.78
CA ASP A 309 -0.64 -30.38 4.59
C ASP A 309 -1.27 -28.99 4.77
N ALA A 310 -0.49 -27.98 5.07
CA ALA A 310 -0.95 -26.61 5.18
C ALA A 310 -1.48 -26.01 3.85
N ALA A 311 -0.96 -26.48 2.71
CA ALA A 311 -1.42 -26.07 1.38
C ALA A 311 -2.62 -26.89 0.85
N LYS A 312 -3.19 -27.86 1.61
CA LYS A 312 -4.29 -28.75 1.22
C LYS A 312 -5.51 -27.87 0.95
N GLY A 313 -6.00 -27.08 0.79
CA GLY A 313 -7.19 -26.30 0.44
C GLY A 313 -6.93 -25.35 -0.72
N THR A 314 -5.66 -25.09 -1.02
CA THR A 314 -5.31 -24.09 -2.04
C THR A 314 -5.39 -24.66 -3.44
N ARG A 315 -6.19 -24.03 -4.29
CA ARG A 315 -6.31 -24.40 -5.70
C ARG A 315 -5.24 -23.70 -6.55
N PHE A 316 -4.23 -24.44 -7.01
CA PHE A 316 -3.19 -23.94 -7.92
C PHE A 316 -3.64 -24.05 -9.38
N THR A 317 -4.60 -23.26 -9.78
CA THR A 317 -5.27 -23.34 -11.09
C THR A 317 -4.52 -22.67 -12.22
N THR A 318 -3.65 -21.69 -11.90
CA THR A 318 -2.94 -20.87 -12.88
C THR A 318 -1.59 -21.49 -13.26
N ALA A 319 -0.98 -21.00 -14.32
CA ALA A 319 0.35 -21.46 -14.78
C ALA A 319 1.42 -21.10 -13.73
N PHE A 320 1.38 -19.90 -13.15
CA PHE A 320 2.28 -19.52 -12.06
C PHE A 320 2.00 -20.35 -10.80
N GLY A 321 0.73 -20.57 -10.47
CA GLY A 321 0.35 -21.41 -9.33
C GLY A 321 0.96 -22.82 -9.38
N LYS A 322 1.07 -23.43 -10.56
CA LYS A 322 1.76 -24.72 -10.72
C LYS A 322 3.26 -24.66 -10.43
N ILE A 323 3.90 -23.56 -10.83
CA ILE A 323 5.32 -23.30 -10.52
C ILE A 323 5.48 -23.12 -9.02
N LEU A 324 4.67 -22.25 -8.41
CA LEU A 324 4.68 -21.99 -6.96
C LEU A 324 4.48 -23.27 -6.15
N LYS A 325 3.50 -24.11 -6.53
CA LYS A 325 3.27 -25.41 -5.87
C LYS A 325 4.53 -26.27 -5.83
N ARG A 326 5.30 -26.30 -6.93
CA ARG A 326 6.56 -27.07 -7.00
C ARG A 326 7.64 -26.45 -6.10
N LEU A 327 7.74 -25.13 -6.04
CA LEU A 327 8.70 -24.41 -5.21
C LEU A 327 8.41 -24.64 -3.73
N LEU A 328 7.16 -24.45 -3.32
CA LEU A 328 6.69 -24.68 -1.95
C LEU A 328 6.92 -26.13 -1.52
N ALA A 329 6.65 -27.12 -2.38
CA ALA A 329 6.92 -28.53 -2.09
C ALA A 329 8.41 -28.83 -1.82
N ASN A 330 9.34 -27.91 -2.19
CA ASN A 330 10.76 -27.99 -1.90
C ASN A 330 11.21 -27.02 -0.78
N GLY A 331 10.27 -26.34 -0.10
CA GLY A 331 10.55 -25.43 0.99
C GLY A 331 11.00 -24.03 0.56
N VAL A 332 10.78 -23.67 -0.69
CA VAL A 332 11.12 -22.34 -1.22
C VAL A 332 9.85 -21.54 -1.48
N GLY A 333 9.70 -20.42 -0.79
CA GLY A 333 8.66 -19.43 -1.04
C GLY A 333 9.09 -18.43 -2.12
N VAL A 334 8.11 -17.86 -2.82
CA VAL A 334 8.30 -16.70 -3.70
C VAL A 334 7.27 -15.66 -3.34
N HIS A 335 7.71 -14.39 -3.23
CA HIS A 335 6.80 -13.29 -2.90
C HIS A 335 7.14 -12.02 -3.70
N HIS A 336 6.20 -11.54 -4.51
CA HIS A 336 6.31 -10.28 -5.25
C HIS A 336 4.94 -9.77 -5.70
N ALA A 337 4.84 -8.49 -6.03
CA ALA A 337 3.60 -7.80 -6.42
C ALA A 337 2.91 -8.37 -7.68
N GLY A 338 3.63 -9.12 -8.52
CA GLY A 338 3.05 -9.76 -9.73
C GLY A 338 2.28 -11.04 -9.46
N MET A 339 2.25 -11.54 -8.20
CA MET A 339 1.50 -12.74 -7.82
C MET A 339 0.04 -12.39 -7.51
N LEU A 340 -0.85 -13.38 -7.68
CA LEU A 340 -2.21 -13.25 -7.16
C LEU A 340 -2.21 -13.12 -5.63
N PRO A 341 -3.08 -12.27 -5.05
CA PRO A 341 -3.19 -12.08 -3.60
C PRO A 341 -3.27 -13.39 -2.82
N ARG A 342 -4.14 -14.33 -3.19
CA ARG A 342 -4.26 -15.65 -2.53
C ARG A 342 -2.96 -16.46 -2.47
N TYR A 343 -2.07 -16.31 -3.46
CA TYR A 343 -0.78 -17.00 -3.44
C TYR A 343 0.22 -16.29 -2.54
N ARG A 344 0.14 -14.97 -2.45
CA ARG A 344 0.94 -14.19 -1.50
C ARG A 344 0.55 -14.56 -0.07
N LEU A 345 -0.75 -14.52 0.26
CA LEU A 345 -1.28 -14.93 1.57
C LEU A 345 -0.85 -16.35 1.95
N LEU A 346 -0.90 -17.31 1.00
CA LEU A 346 -0.42 -18.66 1.27
C LEU A 346 1.06 -18.67 1.66
N VAL A 347 1.93 -17.96 0.92
CA VAL A 347 3.37 -17.90 1.22
C VAL A 347 3.58 -17.24 2.57
N GLU A 348 2.88 -16.16 2.88
CA GLU A 348 2.91 -15.44 4.14
C GLU A 348 2.51 -16.34 5.30
N LYS A 349 1.38 -17.03 5.19
CA LYS A 349 0.89 -18.00 6.19
C LYS A 349 1.90 -19.13 6.45
N LEU A 350 2.46 -19.71 5.39
CA LEU A 350 3.48 -20.76 5.53
C LEU A 350 4.77 -20.23 6.19
N ALA A 351 5.13 -18.98 5.88
CA ALA A 351 6.28 -18.32 6.47
C ALA A 351 6.05 -17.97 7.95
N GLN A 352 4.87 -17.45 8.31
CA GLN A 352 4.47 -17.20 9.70
C GLN A 352 4.50 -18.49 10.55
N GLN A 353 4.13 -19.61 9.96
CA GLN A 353 4.22 -20.93 10.60
C GLN A 353 5.65 -21.50 10.68
N GLY A 354 6.67 -20.77 10.18
CA GLY A 354 8.07 -21.21 10.17
C GLY A 354 8.36 -22.39 9.23
N LEU A 355 7.45 -22.68 8.28
CA LEU A 355 7.57 -23.84 7.39
C LEU A 355 8.48 -23.60 6.19
N LEU A 356 8.76 -22.34 5.83
CA LEU A 356 9.58 -21.98 4.68
C LEU A 356 11.01 -21.59 5.11
N PRO A 357 12.01 -22.47 4.95
CA PRO A 357 13.39 -22.12 5.27
C PRO A 357 13.98 -21.03 4.38
N VAL A 358 13.47 -20.85 3.17
CA VAL A 358 13.93 -19.82 2.23
C VAL A 358 12.75 -19.16 1.53
N ILE A 359 12.76 -17.84 1.47
CA ILE A 359 11.81 -17.02 0.74
C ILE A 359 12.59 -16.11 -0.20
N CYS A 360 12.31 -16.18 -1.50
CA CYS A 360 12.87 -15.26 -2.51
C CYS A 360 11.80 -14.22 -2.86
N GLY A 361 12.12 -12.93 -2.70
CA GLY A 361 11.12 -11.90 -2.97
C GLY A 361 11.73 -10.59 -3.41
N THR A 362 10.84 -9.63 -3.69
CA THR A 362 11.23 -8.24 -3.91
C THR A 362 11.11 -7.46 -2.61
N ASP A 363 11.66 -6.25 -2.58
CA ASP A 363 11.55 -5.34 -1.43
C ASP A 363 10.11 -5.11 -0.93
N THR A 364 9.11 -5.49 -1.72
CA THR A 364 7.69 -5.41 -1.36
C THR A 364 7.25 -6.36 -0.24
N LEU A 365 7.92 -7.49 0.00
CA LEU A 365 7.69 -8.31 1.21
C LEU A 365 8.07 -7.52 2.48
N GLY A 366 8.87 -6.47 2.32
CA GLY A 366 9.27 -5.57 3.38
C GLY A 366 8.17 -4.64 3.90
N VAL A 367 7.03 -4.51 3.22
CA VAL A 367 5.96 -3.59 3.62
C VAL A 367 4.82 -4.39 4.21
N GLY A 368 4.68 -4.33 5.54
CA GLY A 368 3.45 -4.69 6.23
C GLY A 368 3.16 -6.16 6.50
N ILE A 369 4.13 -7.05 6.37
CA ILE A 369 3.89 -8.47 6.66
C ILE A 369 4.80 -8.90 7.81
N ASN A 370 4.19 -9.43 8.85
CA ASN A 370 4.91 -9.99 9.99
C ASN A 370 5.34 -11.44 9.70
N VAL A 371 6.46 -11.59 8.97
CA VAL A 371 7.07 -12.89 8.70
C VAL A 371 8.31 -13.05 9.59
N PRO A 372 8.40 -14.12 10.37
CA PRO A 372 9.56 -14.37 11.25
C PRO A 372 10.80 -14.75 10.41
N ILE A 373 11.65 -13.79 10.12
CA ILE A 373 12.88 -13.96 9.34
C ILE A 373 14.09 -13.87 10.27
N HIS A 374 14.99 -14.86 10.23
CA HIS A 374 16.26 -14.79 10.94
C HIS A 374 17.30 -14.01 10.14
N THR A 375 17.44 -14.33 8.83
CA THR A 375 18.48 -13.78 7.97
C THR A 375 17.90 -13.09 6.75
N VAL A 376 18.31 -11.84 6.51
CA VAL A 376 18.04 -11.10 5.28
C VAL A 376 19.27 -11.10 4.39
N VAL A 377 19.13 -11.53 3.13
CA VAL A 377 20.19 -11.52 2.13
C VAL A 377 19.84 -10.52 1.03
N LEU A 378 20.61 -9.44 0.92
CA LEU A 378 20.47 -8.41 -0.12
C LEU A 378 21.35 -8.80 -1.32
N THR A 379 20.74 -9.15 -2.44
CA THR A 379 21.48 -9.52 -3.67
C THR A 379 22.06 -8.30 -4.41
N ALA A 380 21.63 -7.09 -4.07
CA ALA A 380 22.16 -5.84 -4.57
C ALA A 380 21.92 -4.71 -3.57
N LEU A 381 22.70 -3.62 -3.66
CA LEU A 381 22.48 -2.37 -2.93
C LEU A 381 22.01 -1.24 -3.84
N THR A 382 21.39 -1.62 -4.96
CA THR A 382 20.84 -0.69 -5.97
C THR A 382 19.48 -1.15 -6.44
N LYS A 383 18.61 -0.19 -6.78
CA LYS A 383 17.30 -0.46 -7.36
C LYS A 383 16.96 0.53 -8.47
N PHE A 384 16.02 0.14 -9.33
CA PHE A 384 15.45 1.01 -10.35
C PHE A 384 14.34 1.87 -9.74
N ASP A 385 14.40 3.20 -9.91
CA ASP A 385 13.44 4.14 -9.33
C ASP A 385 12.31 4.56 -10.30
N GLY A 386 12.14 3.82 -11.40
CA GLY A 386 11.21 4.17 -12.48
C GLY A 386 11.90 4.84 -13.67
N TYR A 387 13.01 5.55 -13.43
CA TYR A 387 13.75 6.31 -14.44
C TYR A 387 15.19 5.80 -14.62
N LYS A 388 15.88 5.51 -13.52
CA LYS A 388 17.30 5.11 -13.52
C LYS A 388 17.63 4.15 -12.39
N MET A 389 18.74 3.44 -12.55
CA MET A 389 19.33 2.68 -11.45
C MET A 389 19.98 3.63 -10.44
N ARG A 390 19.70 3.44 -9.15
CA ARG A 390 20.32 4.21 -8.06
C ARG A 390 20.66 3.31 -6.87
N ARG A 391 21.50 3.79 -5.98
CA ARG A 391 21.76 3.13 -4.70
C ARG A 391 20.55 3.22 -3.80
N LEU A 392 20.41 2.25 -2.90
CA LEU A 392 19.43 2.30 -1.83
C LEU A 392 19.66 3.52 -0.94
N ARG A 393 18.58 4.09 -0.46
CA ARG A 393 18.60 5.09 0.62
C ARG A 393 18.74 4.39 1.97
N ALA A 394 19.22 5.08 3.00
CA ALA A 394 19.35 4.52 4.34
C ALA A 394 18.01 3.97 4.86
N ARG A 395 16.91 4.71 4.69
CA ARG A 395 15.56 4.26 5.05
C ARG A 395 15.19 2.94 4.37
N GLU A 396 15.36 2.85 3.04
CA GLU A 396 15.04 1.63 2.28
C GLU A 396 15.87 0.44 2.76
N PHE A 397 17.14 0.67 3.03
CA PHE A 397 18.03 -0.35 3.58
C PHE A 397 17.56 -0.81 4.96
N HIS A 398 17.30 0.10 5.88
CA HIS A 398 16.85 -0.24 7.24
C HIS A 398 15.47 -0.89 7.28
N GLN A 399 14.55 -0.54 6.39
CA GLN A 399 13.26 -1.23 6.23
C GLN A 399 13.43 -2.70 5.85
N ILE A 400 14.37 -2.99 4.93
CA ILE A 400 14.66 -4.35 4.50
C ILE A 400 15.46 -5.09 5.59
N ALA A 401 16.56 -4.51 6.07
CA ALA A 401 17.42 -5.08 7.09
C ALA A 401 16.68 -5.30 8.43
N GLY A 402 15.77 -4.38 8.75
CA GLY A 402 14.94 -4.43 9.95
C GLY A 402 14.03 -5.67 10.06
N ARG A 403 13.89 -6.45 9.01
CA ARG A 403 13.15 -7.72 9.01
C ARG A 403 13.94 -8.88 9.62
N ALA A 404 15.26 -8.76 9.73
CA ALA A 404 16.09 -9.81 10.31
C ALA A 404 15.95 -9.84 11.84
N GLY A 405 15.98 -11.04 12.41
CA GLY A 405 15.88 -11.28 13.85
C GLY A 405 14.45 -11.40 14.34
N ARG A 406 14.09 -12.57 14.84
CA ARG A 406 12.75 -12.89 15.36
C ARG A 406 12.69 -12.60 16.85
N ALA A 407 11.93 -11.61 17.23
CA ALA A 407 11.70 -11.32 18.64
C ALA A 407 11.14 -12.55 19.38
N GLY A 408 11.68 -12.86 20.56
CA GLY A 408 11.32 -14.03 21.35
C GLY A 408 11.94 -15.37 20.89
N PHE A 409 12.61 -15.43 19.72
CA PHE A 409 13.24 -16.64 19.19
C PHE A 409 14.73 -16.49 18.95
N ASP A 410 15.17 -15.35 18.45
CA ASP A 410 16.57 -15.12 18.06
C ASP A 410 17.24 -14.18 19.08
N THR A 411 18.51 -14.44 19.35
CA THR A 411 19.37 -13.54 20.14
C THR A 411 20.08 -12.52 19.27
N GLU A 412 20.16 -12.77 17.96
CA GLU A 412 20.77 -11.91 16.97
C GLU A 412 20.13 -12.20 15.59
N GLY A 413 19.89 -11.17 14.80
CA GLY A 413 19.45 -11.28 13.40
C GLY A 413 20.63 -11.03 12.46
N MET A 414 20.64 -11.70 11.29
CA MET A 414 21.73 -11.58 10.34
C MET A 414 21.29 -10.81 9.08
N VAL A 415 22.10 -9.84 8.66
CA VAL A 415 21.92 -9.09 7.41
C VAL A 415 23.16 -9.27 6.54
N ILE A 416 22.98 -9.93 5.40
CA ILE A 416 24.07 -10.23 4.47
C ILE A 416 23.86 -9.42 3.19
N ALA A 417 24.89 -8.72 2.72
CA ALA A 417 24.88 -8.09 1.40
C ALA A 417 25.88 -8.79 0.48
N GLU A 418 25.45 -9.12 -0.73
CA GLU A 418 26.32 -9.74 -1.74
C GLU A 418 27.08 -8.69 -2.54
N ALA A 419 28.31 -9.02 -2.89
CA ALA A 419 29.09 -8.27 -3.86
C ALA A 419 28.41 -8.31 -5.24
N PRO A 420 28.70 -7.35 -6.15
CA PRO A 420 28.25 -7.41 -7.53
C PRO A 420 28.72 -8.73 -8.21
N GLU A 421 27.87 -9.30 -9.07
CA GLU A 421 28.13 -10.58 -9.73
C GLU A 421 29.49 -10.61 -10.45
N HIS A 422 29.84 -9.52 -11.15
CA HIS A 422 31.16 -9.43 -11.82
C HIS A 422 32.34 -9.44 -10.84
N ASP A 423 32.17 -8.95 -9.61
CA ASP A 423 33.18 -9.00 -8.57
C ASP A 423 33.32 -10.42 -7.98
N ILE A 424 32.19 -11.10 -7.74
CA ILE A 424 32.12 -12.50 -7.32
C ILE A 424 32.83 -13.39 -8.37
N GLU A 425 32.55 -13.18 -9.66
CA GLU A 425 33.20 -13.93 -10.72
C GLU A 425 34.71 -13.62 -10.81
N ASN A 426 35.09 -12.36 -10.64
CA ASN A 426 36.48 -11.95 -10.59
C ASN A 426 37.21 -12.57 -9.39
N ALA A 427 36.58 -12.62 -8.23
CA ALA A 427 37.10 -13.29 -7.05
C ALA A 427 37.31 -14.80 -7.31
N LYS A 428 36.34 -15.49 -7.91
CA LYS A 428 36.47 -16.90 -8.34
C LYS A 428 37.63 -17.11 -9.33
N LEU A 429 37.79 -16.20 -10.29
CA LEU A 429 38.89 -16.27 -11.26
C LEU A 429 40.25 -16.06 -10.59
N MET A 430 40.35 -15.14 -9.63
CA MET A 430 41.55 -14.89 -8.85
C MET A 430 41.90 -16.09 -7.95
N ALA A 431 40.90 -16.67 -7.28
CA ALA A 431 41.09 -17.89 -6.47
C ALA A 431 41.60 -19.08 -7.30
N LYS A 432 41.05 -19.28 -8.53
CA LYS A 432 41.54 -20.32 -9.46
C LYS A 432 42.96 -20.06 -9.98
N ALA A 433 43.38 -18.81 -10.12
CA ALA A 433 44.73 -18.46 -10.54
C ALA A 433 45.75 -18.70 -9.41
N GLY A 434 45.31 -18.70 -8.15
CA GLY A 434 46.15 -18.86 -6.98
C GLY A 434 47.22 -17.74 -6.89
N ASN A 435 48.37 -18.04 -6.26
CA ASN A 435 49.48 -17.09 -6.12
C ASN A 435 50.45 -17.07 -7.31
N ASP A 436 50.07 -17.62 -8.49
CA ASP A 436 50.91 -17.64 -9.68
C ASP A 436 50.93 -16.26 -10.38
N PRO A 437 52.04 -15.49 -10.35
CA PRO A 437 52.08 -14.14 -10.93
C PRO A 437 51.86 -14.12 -12.45
N LYS A 438 52.19 -15.24 -13.16
CA LYS A 438 51.98 -15.32 -14.61
C LYS A 438 50.51 -15.53 -14.97
N LYS A 439 49.78 -16.31 -14.15
CA LYS A 439 48.33 -16.49 -14.34
C LYS A 439 47.58 -15.22 -13.97
N LEU A 440 47.94 -14.58 -12.86
CA LEU A 440 47.31 -13.32 -12.42
C LEU A 440 47.45 -12.17 -13.45
N ARG A 441 48.63 -12.04 -14.12
CA ARG A 441 48.86 -11.06 -15.18
C ARG A 441 48.05 -11.30 -16.47
N LYS A 442 47.68 -12.55 -16.75
CA LYS A 442 46.89 -12.93 -17.93
C LYS A 442 45.39 -12.93 -17.67
N LEU A 443 44.98 -12.72 -16.46
CA LEU A 443 43.58 -12.79 -16.04
C LEU A 443 42.81 -11.58 -16.57
N LYS A 444 41.86 -11.81 -17.48
CA LYS A 444 40.93 -10.79 -17.95
C LYS A 444 39.77 -10.69 -16.94
N LYS A 445 39.76 -9.62 -16.13
CA LYS A 445 38.65 -9.33 -15.23
C LYS A 445 37.41 -8.98 -16.01
N LYS A 446 36.22 -9.46 -15.58
CA LYS A 446 34.94 -9.02 -16.09
C LYS A 446 34.73 -7.57 -15.68
N LYS A 447 34.28 -6.75 -16.64
CA LYS A 447 33.89 -5.36 -16.39
C LYS A 447 32.41 -5.31 -15.99
N PRO A 448 32.00 -4.34 -15.18
CA PRO A 448 30.58 -4.11 -14.93
C PRO A 448 29.85 -3.84 -16.25
N PRO A 449 28.55 -4.22 -16.36
CA PRO A 449 27.69 -3.83 -17.47
C PRO A 449 27.65 -2.31 -17.67
N GLU A 450 27.37 -1.86 -18.88
CA GLU A 450 27.20 -0.44 -19.17
C GLU A 450 26.01 0.14 -18.38
N GLY A 451 26.17 1.32 -17.79
CA GLY A 451 25.15 1.93 -16.92
C GLY A 451 25.03 1.31 -15.52
N PHE A 452 25.91 0.40 -15.15
CA PHE A 452 25.87 -0.26 -13.84
C PHE A 452 26.25 0.70 -12.70
N VAL A 453 25.36 0.85 -11.72
CA VAL A 453 25.62 1.62 -10.49
C VAL A 453 26.36 0.70 -9.51
N THR A 454 27.63 0.98 -9.27
CA THR A 454 28.51 0.15 -8.44
C THR A 454 28.22 0.28 -6.94
N TRP A 455 28.40 -0.83 -6.21
CA TRP A 455 28.47 -0.87 -4.75
C TRP A 455 29.62 -1.78 -4.30
N ASN A 456 30.04 -1.62 -3.07
CA ASN A 456 31.10 -2.41 -2.45
C ASN A 456 30.89 -2.47 -0.92
N LYS A 457 31.80 -3.11 -0.21
CA LYS A 457 31.76 -3.23 1.25
C LYS A 457 31.63 -1.88 1.96
N GLN A 458 32.35 -0.85 1.53
CA GLN A 458 32.26 0.49 2.11
C GLN A 458 30.89 1.14 1.88
N THR A 459 30.22 0.83 0.74
CA THR A 459 28.85 1.28 0.51
C THR A 459 27.90 0.63 1.50
N PHE A 460 28.07 -0.66 1.76
CA PHE A 460 27.29 -1.41 2.73
C PHE A 460 27.50 -0.89 4.16
N GLU A 461 28.74 -0.75 4.60
CA GLU A 461 29.09 -0.23 5.93
C GLU A 461 28.46 1.15 6.18
N ARG A 462 28.52 2.05 5.18
CA ARG A 462 27.85 3.36 5.28
C ARG A 462 26.32 3.25 5.40
N LEU A 463 25.70 2.30 4.73
CA LEU A 463 24.24 2.10 4.85
C LEU A 463 23.87 1.55 6.23
N CYS A 464 24.71 0.68 6.82
CA CYS A 464 24.48 0.16 8.16
C CYS A 464 24.55 1.25 9.25
N GLU A 465 25.41 2.25 9.08
CA GLU A 465 25.65 3.32 10.05
C GLU A 465 24.76 4.57 9.82
N ALA A 466 24.23 4.73 8.60
CA ALA A 466 23.49 5.93 8.25
C ALA A 466 22.11 5.96 8.94
N ALA A 467 21.76 7.07 9.55
CA ALA A 467 20.40 7.31 9.99
C ALA A 467 19.44 7.42 8.81
N PRO A 468 18.15 7.03 8.97
CA PRO A 468 17.12 7.30 7.97
C PRO A 468 17.05 8.81 7.64
N GLU A 469 16.79 9.11 6.38
CA GLU A 469 16.63 10.49 5.91
C GLU A 469 15.42 11.16 6.57
N THR A 470 15.50 12.47 6.84
CA THR A 470 14.37 13.29 7.31
C THR A 470 13.18 13.15 6.35
N LEU A 471 11.97 12.99 6.88
CA LEU A 471 10.75 12.92 6.10
C LEU A 471 10.44 14.28 5.47
N LYS A 472 10.48 14.34 4.15
CA LYS A 472 10.07 15.55 3.42
C LYS A 472 8.56 15.49 3.18
N PRO A 473 7.81 16.53 3.56
CA PRO A 473 6.37 16.56 3.29
C PRO A 473 6.09 16.49 1.79
N ARG A 474 5.03 15.78 1.43
CA ARG A 474 4.60 15.63 0.04
C ARG A 474 3.11 15.91 -0.06
N MET A 475 2.79 17.16 -0.44
CA MET A 475 1.42 17.56 -0.74
C MET A 475 1.20 17.54 -2.24
N ARG A 476 0.03 17.11 -2.66
CA ARG A 476 -0.39 17.08 -4.05
C ARG A 476 -1.86 17.46 -4.12
N VAL A 477 -2.20 18.42 -4.97
CA VAL A 477 -3.60 18.76 -5.25
C VAL A 477 -4.06 17.92 -6.43
N THR A 478 -5.13 17.15 -6.22
CA THR A 478 -5.73 16.27 -7.22
C THR A 478 -7.17 16.70 -7.52
N ASN A 479 -7.71 16.23 -8.66
CA ASN A 479 -9.13 16.46 -8.98
C ASN A 479 -10.05 15.90 -7.88
N SER A 480 -9.77 14.69 -7.40
CA SER A 480 -10.55 14.07 -6.31
C SER A 480 -10.56 14.92 -5.04
N MET A 481 -9.41 15.48 -4.65
CA MET A 481 -9.31 16.37 -3.49
C MET A 481 -10.21 17.62 -3.67
N VAL A 482 -10.13 18.26 -4.85
CA VAL A 482 -10.95 19.45 -5.14
C VAL A 482 -12.44 19.09 -5.15
N LEU A 483 -12.82 17.98 -5.75
CA LEU A 483 -14.22 17.52 -5.77
C LEU A 483 -14.74 17.19 -4.38
N SER A 484 -13.97 16.50 -3.54
CA SER A 484 -14.33 16.24 -2.14
C SER A 484 -14.55 17.53 -1.35
N MET A 485 -13.77 18.58 -1.64
CA MET A 485 -13.96 19.89 -1.05
C MET A 485 -15.19 20.63 -1.61
N VAL A 486 -15.52 20.43 -2.90
CA VAL A 486 -16.74 21.00 -3.53
C VAL A 486 -17.99 20.32 -3.01
N GLU A 487 -17.97 19.02 -2.79
CA GLU A 487 -19.08 18.24 -2.24
C GLU A 487 -19.52 18.75 -0.86
N ARG A 488 -18.60 19.29 -0.07
CA ARG A 488 -18.88 19.96 1.21
C ARG A 488 -19.70 21.25 1.06
N GLY A 489 -19.86 21.80 -0.17
CA GLY A 489 -20.55 23.08 -0.43
C GLY A 489 -19.72 24.31 -0.04
N GLY A 490 -20.29 25.51 -0.21
CA GLY A 490 -19.66 26.80 0.14
C GLY A 490 -18.41 27.13 -0.69
N ASP A 491 -17.50 27.97 -0.17
CA ASP A 491 -16.28 28.39 -0.87
C ASP A 491 -15.17 27.33 -0.81
N ALA A 492 -15.31 26.29 -1.64
CA ALA A 492 -14.36 25.22 -1.76
C ALA A 492 -12.95 25.68 -2.18
N ARG A 493 -12.86 26.73 -3.01
CA ARG A 493 -11.58 27.25 -3.48
C ARG A 493 -10.76 27.84 -2.33
N THR A 494 -11.38 28.68 -1.51
CA THR A 494 -10.72 29.25 -0.32
C THR A 494 -10.28 28.13 0.62
N ARG A 495 -11.10 27.11 0.86
CA ARG A 495 -10.70 25.97 1.72
C ARG A 495 -9.49 25.18 1.17
N VAL A 496 -9.42 24.98 -0.15
CA VAL A 496 -8.24 24.33 -0.75
C VAL A 496 -6.98 25.19 -0.57
N HIS A 497 -7.08 26.50 -0.75
CA HIS A 497 -5.97 27.44 -0.54
C HIS A 497 -5.53 27.45 0.94
N ASP A 498 -6.46 27.48 1.89
CA ASP A 498 -6.19 27.40 3.33
C ASP A 498 -5.49 26.09 3.71
N LEU A 499 -5.91 24.96 3.12
CA LEU A 499 -5.24 23.67 3.31
C LEU A 499 -3.79 23.70 2.80
N ILE A 500 -3.55 24.30 1.63
CA ILE A 500 -2.22 24.46 1.06
C ILE A 500 -1.37 25.36 1.94
N GLU A 501 -1.91 26.47 2.43
CA GLU A 501 -1.19 27.40 3.29
C GLU A 501 -0.78 26.75 4.61
N ARG A 502 -1.63 25.95 5.22
CA ARG A 502 -1.33 25.18 6.44
C ARG A 502 -0.40 23.99 6.19
N SER A 503 -0.17 23.59 4.93
CA SER A 503 0.69 22.44 4.61
C SER A 503 2.16 22.69 4.96
N LEU A 504 2.92 21.62 5.16
CA LEU A 504 4.33 21.69 5.54
C LEU A 504 5.28 21.91 4.36
N GLN A 505 4.77 22.30 3.20
CA GLN A 505 5.56 22.62 2.02
C GLN A 505 6.32 23.95 2.15
N THR A 506 7.38 24.07 1.35
CA THR A 506 8.07 25.35 1.23
C THR A 506 7.19 26.40 0.56
N PRO A 507 7.41 27.71 0.79
CA PRO A 507 6.62 28.76 0.15
C PRO A 507 6.57 28.66 -1.39
N GLU A 508 7.66 28.23 -2.03
CA GLU A 508 7.71 28.02 -3.48
C GLU A 508 6.84 26.82 -3.92
N GLU A 509 6.81 25.76 -3.13
CA GLU A 509 5.96 24.59 -3.39
C GLU A 509 4.48 24.93 -3.15
N LYS A 510 4.14 25.69 -2.11
CA LYS A 510 2.78 26.18 -1.84
C LYS A 510 2.22 26.96 -3.03
N LEU A 511 3.00 27.94 -3.55
CA LEU A 511 2.57 28.74 -4.71
C LEU A 511 2.28 27.86 -5.95
N LYS A 512 3.07 26.80 -6.16
CA LYS A 512 2.81 25.85 -7.26
C LYS A 512 1.55 25.05 -7.03
N LEU A 513 1.27 24.66 -5.78
CA LEU A 513 0.06 23.91 -5.41
C LEU A 513 -1.19 24.79 -5.55
N GLU A 514 -1.13 26.07 -5.15
CA GLU A 514 -2.21 27.06 -5.34
C GLU A 514 -2.51 27.26 -6.82
N THR A 515 -1.46 27.49 -7.64
CA THR A 515 -1.60 27.60 -9.10
C THR A 515 -2.28 26.35 -9.66
N ARG A 516 -1.86 25.17 -9.20
CA ARG A 516 -2.44 23.89 -9.61
C ARG A 516 -3.89 23.74 -9.20
N ALA A 517 -4.25 24.14 -7.98
CA ALA A 517 -5.62 24.14 -7.50
C ALA A 517 -6.51 25.03 -8.38
N ASP A 518 -6.07 26.23 -8.70
CA ASP A 518 -6.80 27.17 -9.55
C ASP A 518 -6.99 26.64 -10.97
N GLU A 519 -5.98 25.98 -11.55
CA GLU A 519 -6.08 25.31 -12.84
C GLU A 519 -7.12 24.18 -12.82
N ILE A 520 -7.18 23.40 -11.73
CA ILE A 520 -8.17 22.32 -11.56
C ILE A 520 -9.57 22.92 -11.44
N PHE A 521 -9.78 23.97 -10.61
CA PHE A 521 -11.08 24.64 -10.50
C PHE A 521 -11.53 25.19 -11.85
N ALA A 522 -10.65 25.89 -12.58
CA ALA A 522 -10.97 26.40 -13.91
C ALA A 522 -11.41 25.28 -14.86
N THR A 523 -10.68 24.16 -14.84
CA THR A 523 -11.00 22.99 -15.66
C THR A 523 -12.36 22.40 -15.33
N LEU A 524 -12.65 22.17 -14.04
CA LEU A 524 -13.92 21.60 -13.60
C LEU A 524 -15.12 22.50 -13.91
N ILE A 525 -14.91 23.82 -13.87
CA ILE A 525 -15.93 24.80 -14.26
C ILE A 525 -16.12 24.81 -15.79
N ASP A 526 -15.03 24.86 -16.56
CA ASP A 526 -15.07 24.90 -18.03
C ASP A 526 -15.68 23.61 -18.62
N THR A 527 -15.49 22.47 -17.96
CA THR A 527 -16.10 21.21 -18.36
C THR A 527 -17.52 21.02 -17.85
N GLY A 528 -18.03 21.97 -17.05
CA GLY A 528 -19.39 21.93 -16.52
C GLY A 528 -19.60 20.90 -15.40
N VAL A 529 -18.55 20.35 -14.80
CA VAL A 529 -18.64 19.44 -13.64
C VAL A 529 -18.92 20.21 -12.37
N VAL A 530 -18.40 21.43 -12.27
CA VAL A 530 -18.58 22.33 -11.13
C VAL A 530 -19.21 23.64 -11.62
N VAL A 531 -20.18 24.14 -10.89
CA VAL A 531 -20.72 25.50 -11.07
C VAL A 531 -20.23 26.39 -9.95
N ARG A 532 -19.87 27.62 -10.32
CA ARG A 532 -19.53 28.69 -9.39
C ARG A 532 -20.68 29.71 -9.35
N GLU A 533 -21.30 29.88 -8.22
CA GLU A 533 -22.36 30.83 -8.00
C GLU A 533 -21.93 31.92 -7.01
N GLU A 534 -22.34 33.16 -7.26
CA GLU A 534 -22.16 34.27 -6.30
C GLU A 534 -23.50 34.48 -5.58
N VAL A 535 -23.56 34.08 -4.31
CA VAL A 535 -24.76 34.22 -3.47
C VAL A 535 -24.64 35.52 -2.66
N GLN A 536 -25.70 36.30 -2.59
CA GLN A 536 -25.71 37.48 -1.71
C GLN A 536 -25.76 37.00 -0.25
N ALA A 537 -24.97 37.61 0.62
CA ALA A 537 -24.82 37.21 2.01
C ALA A 537 -26.15 37.09 2.79
N GLU A 538 -27.18 37.85 2.39
CA GLU A 538 -28.53 37.79 2.97
C GLU A 538 -29.28 36.48 2.64
N ASP A 539 -28.97 35.83 1.54
CA ASP A 539 -29.60 34.58 1.11
C ASP A 539 -28.84 33.36 1.71
N ALA A 540 -27.55 33.45 1.92
CA ALA A 540 -26.73 32.39 2.56
C ALA A 540 -27.10 32.17 4.04
N GLU A 541 -27.34 33.25 4.80
CA GLU A 541 -27.82 33.13 6.20
C GLU A 541 -29.23 32.53 6.33
N ARG A 542 -30.06 32.61 5.26
CA ARG A 542 -31.40 32.00 5.23
C ARG A 542 -31.36 30.50 4.93
N GLU A 543 -30.41 30.04 4.17
CA GLU A 543 -30.23 28.59 3.90
C GLU A 543 -29.67 27.86 5.13
N GLU A 544 -28.75 28.47 5.89
CA GLU A 544 -28.19 27.88 7.09
C GLU A 544 -29.15 27.90 8.30
N ASN A 545 -30.12 28.80 8.36
CA ASN A 545 -31.07 28.89 9.50
C ASN A 545 -32.48 29.28 9.10
N PRO A 546 -33.31 28.35 8.58
CA PRO A 546 -34.68 28.64 8.14
C PRO A 546 -35.64 29.09 9.27
N ALA A 547 -35.23 29.08 10.52
CA ALA A 547 -36.03 29.43 11.70
C ALA A 547 -35.73 30.82 12.28
N ALA A 548 -34.80 31.59 11.76
CA ALA A 548 -34.52 32.94 12.20
C ALA A 548 -35.54 33.91 11.66
N GLY A 549 -36.57 34.15 12.46
CA GLY A 549 -37.65 35.11 12.19
C GLY A 549 -37.12 36.54 12.15
N ILE A 550 -37.67 37.27 11.20
CA ILE A 550 -37.46 38.64 10.79
C ILE A 550 -37.49 39.60 11.99
N GLU A 551 -36.40 40.25 12.32
CA GLU A 551 -36.38 41.60 12.89
C GLU A 551 -35.60 42.52 11.95
N LEU A 552 -36.35 43.36 11.22
CA LEU A 552 -35.85 44.43 10.39
C LEU A 552 -35.25 45.53 11.27
N SER A 553 -33.94 45.65 11.36
CA SER A 553 -33.27 46.90 11.73
C SER A 553 -32.61 47.48 10.48
N SER A 554 -33.25 48.52 9.94
CA SER A 554 -32.70 49.37 8.90
C SER A 554 -31.63 50.27 9.48
N ASP A 555 -30.37 49.92 9.36
CA ASP A 555 -29.25 50.83 9.17
C ASP A 555 -27.92 50.05 9.21
N SER A 556 -27.46 49.63 8.05
CA SER A 556 -26.00 49.62 7.75
C SER A 556 -25.82 49.28 6.27
N SER A 557 -25.49 50.26 5.47
CA SER A 557 -24.94 50.09 4.14
C SER A 557 -23.46 49.60 4.25
N ALA A 558 -23.25 48.42 4.75
CA ALA A 558 -22.02 47.65 4.54
C ALA A 558 -22.27 46.84 3.27
N THR A 559 -21.52 47.08 2.22
CA THR A 559 -21.44 46.26 1.03
C THR A 559 -20.99 44.88 1.48
N ALA A 560 -21.95 43.98 1.71
CA ALA A 560 -21.66 42.56 2.02
C ALA A 560 -20.88 41.99 0.84
N THR A 561 -19.71 41.45 1.11
CA THR A 561 -18.91 40.76 0.12
C THR A 561 -19.71 39.54 -0.34
N PRO A 562 -19.92 39.34 -1.66
CA PRO A 562 -20.65 38.16 -2.11
C PRO A 562 -19.98 36.88 -1.66
N VAL A 563 -20.71 35.95 -1.12
CA VAL A 563 -20.25 34.62 -0.75
C VAL A 563 -20.21 33.79 -2.04
N VAL A 564 -19.08 33.22 -2.35
CA VAL A 564 -18.93 32.34 -3.51
C VAL A 564 -19.27 30.93 -3.08
N ASN A 565 -20.14 30.25 -3.81
CA ASN A 565 -20.50 28.86 -3.61
C ASN A 565 -20.06 28.03 -4.83
N TYR A 566 -19.50 26.87 -4.57
CA TYR A 566 -19.16 25.87 -5.58
C TYR A 566 -20.02 24.64 -5.36
N SER A 567 -20.69 24.18 -6.42
CA SER A 567 -21.56 22.99 -6.38
C SER A 567 -21.29 22.07 -7.55
N LEU A 568 -21.58 20.78 -7.37
CA LEU A 568 -21.52 19.78 -8.42
C LEU A 568 -22.78 19.88 -9.30
N THR A 569 -22.62 19.77 -10.62
CA THR A 569 -23.74 19.86 -11.58
C THR A 569 -24.32 18.51 -11.97
N VAL A 570 -23.61 17.43 -11.68
CA VAL A 570 -23.95 16.08 -12.12
C VAL A 570 -24.37 15.29 -10.90
N ASP A 571 -25.49 14.55 -10.99
CA ASP A 571 -25.79 13.46 -10.06
C ASP A 571 -24.70 12.39 -10.22
N LEU A 572 -23.65 12.53 -9.45
CA LEU A 572 -22.57 11.56 -9.43
C LEU A 572 -23.05 10.34 -8.66
N PRO A 573 -22.68 9.12 -9.04
CA PRO A 573 -22.89 7.94 -8.21
C PRO A 573 -22.38 8.20 -6.79
N GLU A 574 -23.00 7.65 -5.76
CA GLU A 574 -22.58 7.81 -4.35
C GLU A 574 -21.08 7.56 -4.15
N ASP A 575 -20.50 6.71 -5.00
CA ASP A 575 -19.07 6.38 -5.04
C ASP A 575 -18.30 7.03 -6.19
N PHE A 576 -18.82 8.12 -6.80
CA PHE A 576 -18.11 8.78 -7.90
C PHE A 576 -16.72 9.22 -7.47
N ALA A 577 -15.72 8.85 -8.28
CA ALA A 577 -14.36 9.26 -8.05
C ALA A 577 -13.64 9.55 -9.38
N LEU A 578 -12.96 10.69 -9.46
CA LEU A 578 -11.99 10.96 -10.50
C LEU A 578 -10.64 10.36 -10.07
N ASP A 579 -10.59 9.03 -9.98
CA ASP A 579 -9.46 8.28 -9.45
C ASP A 579 -8.18 8.43 -10.28
N GLN A 580 -8.34 8.78 -11.57
CA GLN A 580 -7.23 8.94 -12.49
C GLN A 580 -6.98 10.43 -12.82
N PRO A 581 -5.73 10.84 -12.97
CA PRO A 581 -5.40 12.24 -13.29
C PRO A 581 -6.08 12.76 -14.56
N LEU A 582 -6.34 11.90 -15.54
CA LEU A 582 -7.00 12.22 -16.79
C LEU A 582 -8.52 11.94 -16.80
N SER A 583 -9.14 11.63 -15.65
CA SER A 583 -10.60 11.46 -15.59
C SER A 583 -11.39 12.69 -16.08
N PRO A 584 -11.00 13.95 -15.84
CA PRO A 584 -11.68 15.11 -16.45
C PRO A 584 -11.59 15.14 -17.97
N PHE A 585 -10.46 14.71 -18.54
CA PHE A 585 -10.33 14.53 -19.97
C PHE A 585 -11.28 13.42 -20.48
N LEU A 586 -11.37 12.30 -19.75
CA LEU A 586 -12.28 11.21 -20.09
C LEU A 586 -13.70 11.72 -20.19
N LEU A 587 -14.22 12.44 -19.20
CA LEU A 587 -15.58 13.00 -19.21
C LEU A 587 -15.82 13.90 -20.44
N ALA A 588 -14.85 14.78 -20.75
CA ALA A 588 -14.95 15.64 -21.92
C ALA A 588 -14.87 14.85 -23.25
N ALA A 589 -14.07 13.79 -23.29
CA ALA A 589 -13.89 12.97 -24.50
C ALA A 589 -15.08 12.04 -24.77
N LEU A 590 -15.83 11.61 -23.74
CA LEU A 590 -17.03 10.80 -23.92
C LEU A 590 -18.10 11.48 -24.81
N GLU A 591 -18.14 12.82 -24.85
CA GLU A 591 -19.04 13.59 -25.72
C GLU A 591 -18.68 13.44 -27.22
N LEU A 592 -17.52 12.93 -27.56
CA LEU A 592 -17.10 12.69 -28.94
C LEU A 592 -17.64 11.38 -29.52
N LEU A 593 -18.15 10.50 -28.66
CA LEU A 593 -18.70 9.22 -29.09
C LEU A 593 -20.14 9.34 -29.57
N ASP A 594 -20.46 8.62 -30.63
CA ASP A 594 -21.85 8.50 -31.12
C ASP A 594 -22.56 7.35 -30.38
N PRO A 595 -23.55 7.65 -29.50
CA PRO A 595 -24.25 6.62 -28.75
C PRO A 595 -25.01 5.59 -29.62
N GLU A 596 -25.34 5.95 -30.87
CA GLU A 596 -26.04 5.07 -31.81
C GLU A 596 -25.08 4.15 -32.61
N SER A 597 -23.74 4.29 -32.39
CA SER A 597 -22.75 3.46 -33.07
C SER A 597 -22.73 2.02 -32.52
N GLU A 598 -22.63 1.04 -33.41
CA GLU A 598 -22.44 -0.37 -33.00
C GLU A 598 -21.15 -0.59 -32.17
N SER A 599 -20.15 0.28 -32.33
CA SER A 599 -18.88 0.20 -31.57
C SER A 599 -18.88 1.01 -30.29
N TYR A 600 -19.96 1.75 -29.96
CA TYR A 600 -20.01 2.69 -28.84
C TYR A 600 -19.44 2.13 -27.54
N THR A 601 -19.91 0.98 -27.09
CA THR A 601 -19.46 0.36 -25.84
C THR A 601 -17.98 0.03 -25.83
N PHE A 602 -17.45 -0.52 -26.94
CA PHE A 602 -16.03 -0.84 -27.04
C PHE A 602 -15.16 0.40 -27.18
N ASP A 603 -15.66 1.44 -27.84
CA ASP A 603 -14.96 2.72 -27.99
C ASP A 603 -14.92 3.46 -26.65
N LEU A 604 -16.00 3.43 -25.88
CA LEU A 604 -16.03 3.94 -24.51
C LEU A 604 -15.03 3.20 -23.62
N ILE A 605 -14.99 1.87 -23.67
CA ILE A 605 -13.99 1.08 -22.93
C ILE A 605 -12.57 1.50 -23.34
N SER A 606 -12.30 1.71 -24.63
CA SER A 606 -10.99 2.15 -25.10
C SER A 606 -10.60 3.53 -24.61
N MET A 607 -11.57 4.45 -24.47
CA MET A 607 -11.35 5.76 -23.88
C MET A 607 -10.97 5.66 -22.39
N VAL A 608 -11.70 4.83 -21.63
CA VAL A 608 -11.36 4.57 -20.23
C VAL A 608 -9.96 3.96 -20.13
N GLU A 609 -9.67 2.92 -20.94
CA GLU A 609 -8.35 2.28 -20.94
C GLU A 609 -7.22 3.27 -21.24
N ALA A 610 -7.43 4.24 -22.13
CA ALA A 610 -6.41 5.23 -22.48
C ALA A 610 -5.99 6.14 -21.30
N THR A 611 -6.84 6.32 -20.30
CA THR A 611 -6.56 7.12 -19.11
C THR A 611 -5.93 6.33 -17.94
N LEU A 612 -5.94 5.00 -18.00
CA LEU A 612 -5.40 4.13 -16.95
C LEU A 612 -3.88 3.99 -17.04
N GLU A 613 -3.25 3.62 -15.92
CA GLU A 613 -1.83 3.29 -15.87
C GLU A 613 -1.49 2.09 -16.78
N ASP A 614 -0.32 2.14 -17.42
CA ASP A 614 0.11 1.10 -18.33
C ASP A 614 0.47 -0.21 -17.63
N PRO A 615 -0.20 -1.33 -17.93
CA PRO A 615 0.23 -2.65 -17.51
C PRO A 615 1.39 -3.13 -18.39
N LYS A 616 2.56 -2.51 -18.28
CA LYS A 616 3.72 -2.64 -19.18
C LYS A 616 4.08 -4.06 -19.58
N GLN A 617 3.88 -5.04 -18.70
CA GLN A 617 4.19 -6.45 -19.00
C GLN A 617 3.14 -7.09 -19.90
N VAL A 618 1.88 -6.68 -19.76
CA VAL A 618 0.77 -7.13 -20.62
C VAL A 618 0.94 -6.51 -22.00
N LEU A 619 1.19 -5.20 -22.08
CA LEU A 619 1.39 -4.49 -23.36
C LEU A 619 2.58 -5.04 -24.15
N ARG A 620 3.70 -5.34 -23.47
CA ARG A 620 4.86 -6.01 -24.10
C ARG A 620 4.53 -7.41 -24.64
N ALA A 621 3.61 -8.12 -24.00
CA ALA A 621 3.18 -9.42 -24.48
C ALA A 621 2.25 -9.31 -25.70
N GLN A 622 1.34 -8.34 -25.71
CA GLN A 622 0.51 -8.02 -26.88
C GLN A 622 1.38 -7.57 -28.06
N GLU A 623 2.35 -6.68 -27.85
CA GLU A 623 3.30 -6.24 -28.88
C GLU A 623 4.05 -7.41 -29.50
N ARG A 624 4.54 -8.34 -28.66
CA ARG A 624 5.22 -9.54 -29.14
C ARG A 624 4.32 -10.39 -30.02
N GLN A 625 3.07 -10.61 -29.61
CA GLN A 625 2.10 -11.35 -30.44
C GLN A 625 1.79 -10.64 -31.75
N ALA A 626 1.61 -9.31 -31.72
CA ALA A 626 1.38 -8.52 -32.90
C ALA A 626 2.56 -8.63 -33.90
N ARG A 627 3.79 -8.55 -33.38
CA ARG A 627 5.02 -8.73 -34.19
C ARG A 627 5.15 -10.15 -34.78
N ASP A 628 4.84 -11.16 -33.95
CA ASP A 628 4.86 -12.56 -34.44
C ASP A 628 3.82 -12.80 -35.52
N ALA A 629 2.61 -12.27 -35.38
CA ALA A 629 1.56 -12.33 -36.39
C ALA A 629 1.93 -11.57 -37.67
N ALA A 630 2.44 -10.34 -37.53
CA ALA A 630 2.89 -9.54 -38.67
C ALA A 630 4.05 -10.24 -39.44
N MET A 631 5.02 -10.82 -38.70
CA MET A 631 6.11 -11.59 -39.30
C MET A 631 5.58 -12.79 -40.06
N ALA A 632 4.59 -13.52 -39.54
CA ALA A 632 3.99 -14.66 -40.19
C ALA A 632 3.26 -14.25 -41.48
N THR A 633 2.47 -13.16 -41.45
CA THR A 633 1.76 -12.60 -42.61
C THR A 633 2.74 -12.14 -43.67
N MET A 634 3.72 -11.31 -43.32
CA MET A 634 4.72 -10.81 -44.26
C MET A 634 5.57 -11.95 -44.90
N LYS A 635 5.78 -13.04 -44.15
CA LYS A 635 6.45 -14.23 -44.67
C LYS A 635 5.56 -14.99 -45.67
N ALA A 636 4.26 -15.06 -45.42
CA ALA A 636 3.30 -15.67 -46.33
C ALA A 636 3.18 -14.87 -47.62
N ASP A 637 3.26 -13.53 -47.54
CA ASP A 637 3.21 -12.60 -48.66
C ASP A 637 4.53 -12.55 -49.46
N GLY A 638 5.55 -13.29 -49.02
CA GLY A 638 6.84 -13.40 -49.75
C GLY A 638 7.75 -12.18 -49.61
N ILE A 639 7.50 -11.29 -48.62
CA ILE A 639 8.32 -10.11 -48.38
C ILE A 639 9.72 -10.54 -47.93
N ASP A 640 10.78 -9.84 -48.39
CA ASP A 640 12.16 -10.15 -48.02
C ASP A 640 12.45 -9.97 -46.55
N TYR A 641 13.43 -10.71 -46.01
CA TYR A 641 13.70 -10.75 -44.58
C TYR A 641 14.12 -9.39 -44.00
N GLU A 642 14.96 -8.64 -44.75
CA GLU A 642 15.42 -7.32 -44.27
C GLU A 642 14.25 -6.33 -44.26
N GLU A 643 13.40 -6.31 -45.28
CA GLU A 643 12.20 -5.47 -45.32
C GLU A 643 11.18 -5.86 -44.23
N ARG A 644 11.06 -7.15 -43.91
CA ARG A 644 10.21 -7.57 -42.75
C ARG A 644 10.72 -7.00 -41.45
N LEU A 645 12.04 -7.01 -41.21
CA LEU A 645 12.63 -6.45 -40.00
C LEU A 645 12.42 -4.94 -39.87
N GLU A 646 12.47 -4.22 -41.00
CA GLU A 646 12.20 -2.79 -41.04
C GLU A 646 10.73 -2.50 -40.68
N ARG A 647 9.79 -3.18 -41.33
CA ARG A 647 8.34 -3.02 -41.07
C ARG A 647 7.93 -3.46 -39.67
N LEU A 648 8.64 -4.39 -39.03
CA LEU A 648 8.38 -4.79 -37.64
C LEU A 648 8.71 -3.72 -36.63
N GLN A 649 9.52 -2.70 -36.95
CA GLN A 649 9.81 -1.61 -36.03
C GLN A 649 8.56 -0.77 -35.72
N ASP A 650 7.64 -0.67 -36.68
CA ASP A 650 6.40 0.08 -36.57
C ASP A 650 5.25 -0.72 -35.93
N VAL A 651 5.45 -2.04 -35.72
CA VAL A 651 4.42 -2.88 -35.08
C VAL A 651 4.45 -2.76 -33.59
N THR A 652 3.35 -2.26 -33.02
CA THR A 652 3.14 -2.09 -31.57
C THR A 652 1.92 -2.89 -31.12
N TYR A 653 1.60 -2.80 -29.82
CA TYR A 653 0.34 -3.33 -29.30
C TYR A 653 -0.88 -2.55 -29.87
N PRO A 654 -2.11 -3.13 -29.85
CA PRO A 654 -3.30 -2.48 -30.38
C PRO A 654 -3.63 -1.18 -29.63
N LYS A 655 -3.88 -0.11 -30.39
CA LYS A 655 -4.20 1.21 -29.88
C LYS A 655 -5.46 1.75 -30.56
N PRO A 656 -6.64 1.24 -30.22
CA PRO A 656 -7.88 1.74 -30.80
C PRO A 656 -8.07 3.22 -30.47
N LEU A 657 -8.66 3.94 -31.44
CA LEU A 657 -8.93 5.38 -31.35
C LEU A 657 -7.69 6.29 -31.17
N GLU A 658 -6.45 5.80 -31.39
CA GLU A 658 -5.22 6.57 -31.16
C GLU A 658 -5.28 7.96 -31.82
N ASP A 659 -5.54 8.07 -33.13
CA ASP A 659 -5.57 9.35 -33.85
C ASP A 659 -6.62 10.32 -33.29
N MET A 660 -7.81 9.81 -32.92
CA MET A 660 -8.90 10.60 -32.37
C MET A 660 -8.57 11.07 -30.94
N LEU A 661 -8.06 10.17 -30.13
CA LEU A 661 -7.70 10.46 -28.73
C LEU A 661 -6.53 11.44 -28.65
N ASP A 662 -5.50 11.28 -29.49
CA ASP A 662 -4.35 12.19 -29.55
C ASP A 662 -4.78 13.59 -30.01
N ALA A 663 -5.64 13.69 -31.02
CA ALA A 663 -6.17 14.97 -31.48
C ALA A 663 -7.05 15.66 -30.41
N ALA A 664 -7.94 14.91 -29.78
CA ALA A 664 -8.80 15.39 -28.71
C ALA A 664 -7.98 15.84 -27.49
N PHE A 665 -6.96 15.06 -27.11
CA PHE A 665 -6.09 15.37 -26.00
C PHE A 665 -5.20 16.58 -26.26
N ALA A 666 -4.65 16.71 -27.48
CA ALA A 666 -3.91 17.90 -27.87
C ALA A 666 -4.79 19.16 -27.80
N GLN A 667 -6.05 19.09 -28.25
CA GLN A 667 -7.00 20.17 -28.13
C GLN A 667 -7.34 20.47 -26.66
N TYR A 668 -7.56 19.45 -25.86
CA TYR A 668 -7.84 19.57 -24.42
C TYR A 668 -6.69 20.26 -23.69
N CYS A 669 -5.44 19.87 -23.95
CA CYS A 669 -4.24 20.48 -23.37
C CYS A 669 -4.09 21.98 -23.71
N THR A 670 -4.69 22.47 -24.79
CA THR A 670 -4.68 23.93 -25.08
C THR A 670 -5.53 24.74 -24.09
N LYS A 671 -6.61 24.13 -23.56
CA LYS A 671 -7.47 24.73 -22.53
C LYS A 671 -7.02 24.34 -21.11
N VAL A 672 -6.42 23.19 -20.97
CA VAL A 672 -6.01 22.58 -19.71
C VAL A 672 -4.51 22.25 -19.78
N PRO A 673 -3.62 23.25 -19.63
CA PRO A 673 -2.16 23.09 -19.89
C PRO A 673 -1.51 22.02 -19.02
N TRP A 674 -1.97 21.83 -17.79
CA TRP A 674 -1.44 20.83 -16.88
C TRP A 674 -1.68 19.38 -17.32
N ALA A 675 -2.70 19.13 -18.16
CA ALA A 675 -2.95 17.80 -18.67
C ALA A 675 -1.76 17.27 -19.52
N ALA A 676 -0.97 18.19 -20.09
CA ALA A 676 0.26 17.84 -20.81
C ALA A 676 1.36 17.22 -19.94
N ASP A 677 1.28 17.34 -18.61
CA ASP A 677 2.20 16.68 -17.69
C ASP A 677 1.93 15.17 -17.58
N TYR A 678 0.79 14.71 -18.08
CA TYR A 678 0.38 13.31 -18.11
C TYR A 678 0.40 12.76 -19.52
N ALA A 679 0.81 11.51 -19.66
CA ALA A 679 0.77 10.82 -20.95
C ALA A 679 -0.58 10.13 -21.13
N LEU A 680 -1.33 10.53 -22.16
CA LEU A 680 -2.43 9.71 -22.64
C LEU A 680 -1.84 8.46 -23.31
N SER A 681 -2.35 7.29 -22.98
CA SER A 681 -1.81 6.02 -23.47
C SER A 681 -2.90 5.14 -24.08
N PRO A 682 -3.27 5.34 -25.36
CA PRO A 682 -4.21 4.47 -26.05
C PRO A 682 -3.72 3.01 -26.02
N LYS A 683 -4.58 2.12 -25.54
CA LYS A 683 -4.30 0.69 -25.36
C LYS A 683 -5.58 -0.13 -25.38
N SER A 684 -5.45 -1.43 -25.52
CA SER A 684 -6.57 -2.35 -25.60
C SER A 684 -6.23 -3.64 -24.86
N VAL A 685 -6.53 -3.70 -23.58
CA VAL A 685 -6.33 -4.91 -22.75
C VAL A 685 -7.68 -5.54 -22.44
N LEU A 686 -8.59 -4.79 -21.81
CA LEU A 686 -9.96 -5.24 -21.53
C LEU A 686 -10.73 -5.45 -22.85
N ARG A 687 -10.65 -4.50 -23.77
CA ARG A 687 -11.28 -4.62 -25.09
C ARG A 687 -10.78 -5.86 -25.84
N ASP A 688 -9.46 -6.10 -25.97
CA ASP A 688 -8.90 -7.29 -26.62
C ASP A 688 -9.32 -8.60 -25.93
N MET A 689 -9.48 -8.57 -24.61
CA MET A 689 -9.98 -9.69 -23.83
C MET A 689 -11.46 -10.00 -24.18
N LEU A 690 -12.30 -8.98 -24.28
CA LEU A 690 -13.72 -9.10 -24.65
C LEU A 690 -13.88 -9.52 -26.11
N GLU A 691 -13.19 -8.87 -27.05
CA GLU A 691 -13.23 -9.18 -28.49
C GLU A 691 -12.76 -10.61 -28.79
N SER A 692 -11.79 -11.12 -28.00
CA SER A 692 -11.32 -12.50 -28.12
C SER A 692 -12.16 -13.51 -27.33
N ALA A 693 -13.25 -13.09 -26.69
CA ALA A 693 -14.10 -13.90 -25.82
C ALA A 693 -13.29 -14.72 -24.79
N ALA A 694 -12.21 -14.12 -24.27
CA ALA A 694 -11.30 -14.79 -23.35
C ALA A 694 -11.69 -14.49 -21.90
N ASP A 695 -11.76 -15.53 -21.07
CA ASP A 695 -11.75 -15.37 -19.63
C ASP A 695 -10.34 -15.01 -19.12
N PHE A 696 -10.21 -14.63 -17.87
CA PHE A 696 -8.94 -14.25 -17.25
C PHE A 696 -7.83 -15.29 -17.49
N LYS A 697 -8.15 -16.57 -17.34
CA LYS A 697 -7.21 -17.67 -17.50
C LYS A 697 -6.81 -17.88 -18.98
N GLY A 698 -7.78 -17.81 -19.88
CA GLY A 698 -7.56 -17.92 -21.31
C GLY A 698 -6.70 -16.80 -21.85
N TYR A 699 -6.92 -15.56 -21.33
CA TYR A 699 -6.14 -14.39 -21.74
C TYR A 699 -4.68 -14.46 -21.28
N ILE A 700 -4.45 -14.91 -20.03
CA ILE A 700 -3.09 -15.18 -19.53
C ILE A 700 -2.38 -16.23 -20.39
N GLN A 701 -3.07 -17.28 -20.81
CA GLN A 701 -2.50 -18.31 -21.69
C GLN A 701 -2.23 -17.78 -23.08
N LYS A 702 -3.17 -17.01 -23.66
CA LYS A 702 -3.01 -16.33 -24.96
C LYS A 702 -1.74 -15.48 -24.98
N LEU A 703 -1.51 -14.69 -23.96
CA LEU A 703 -0.37 -13.76 -23.89
C LEU A 703 0.92 -14.38 -23.31
N GLY A 704 0.86 -15.55 -22.70
CA GLY A 704 2.01 -16.20 -22.05
C GLY A 704 2.52 -15.45 -20.82
N ILE A 705 1.67 -14.69 -20.12
CA ILE A 705 2.02 -13.81 -18.98
C ILE A 705 1.76 -14.44 -17.60
N ALA A 706 1.86 -15.75 -17.50
CA ALA A 706 1.59 -16.47 -16.25
C ALA A 706 2.33 -15.94 -15.01
N ARG A 707 3.49 -15.32 -15.18
CA ARG A 707 4.29 -14.75 -14.10
C ARG A 707 3.78 -13.40 -13.60
N SER A 708 2.94 -12.74 -14.38
CA SER A 708 2.44 -11.38 -14.18
C SER A 708 0.91 -11.34 -14.09
N GLU A 709 0.28 -12.45 -13.75
CA GLU A 709 -1.17 -12.58 -13.67
C GLU A 709 -1.80 -11.60 -12.65
N GLY A 710 -1.10 -11.28 -11.55
CA GLY A 710 -1.55 -10.27 -10.60
C GLY A 710 -1.48 -8.83 -11.13
N ILE A 711 -0.66 -8.55 -12.15
CA ILE A 711 -0.64 -7.24 -12.82
C ILE A 711 -1.88 -7.07 -13.69
N LEU A 712 -2.23 -8.13 -14.45
CA LEU A 712 -3.46 -8.13 -15.24
C LEU A 712 -4.68 -7.98 -14.33
N LEU A 713 -4.75 -8.74 -13.23
CA LEU A 713 -5.88 -8.64 -12.30
C LEU A 713 -6.05 -7.23 -11.73
N ARG A 714 -4.96 -6.59 -11.33
CA ARG A 714 -4.98 -5.21 -10.82
C ARG A 714 -5.49 -4.24 -11.88
N TYR A 715 -4.97 -4.35 -13.10
CA TYR A 715 -5.41 -3.51 -14.21
C TYR A 715 -6.91 -3.66 -14.50
N LEU A 716 -7.43 -4.90 -14.52
CA LEU A 716 -8.84 -5.16 -14.72
C LEU A 716 -9.71 -4.66 -13.57
N ALA A 717 -9.21 -4.71 -12.33
CA ALA A 717 -9.87 -4.12 -11.17
C ALA A 717 -9.91 -2.57 -11.25
N GLU A 718 -8.87 -1.93 -11.77
CA GLU A 718 -8.88 -0.48 -12.04
C GLU A 718 -9.82 -0.11 -13.18
N ALA A 719 -9.82 -0.88 -14.25
CA ALA A 719 -10.77 -0.70 -15.35
C ALA A 719 -12.22 -0.82 -14.86
N PHE A 720 -12.51 -1.83 -14.03
CA PHE A 720 -13.82 -1.98 -13.39
C PHE A 720 -14.21 -0.73 -12.60
N ARG A 721 -13.34 -0.24 -11.70
CA ARG A 721 -13.63 0.95 -10.89
C ARG A 721 -13.86 2.19 -11.75
N SER A 722 -13.02 2.42 -12.76
CA SER A 722 -13.18 3.58 -13.64
C SER A 722 -14.45 3.52 -14.47
N LEU A 723 -14.84 2.36 -14.97
CA LEU A 723 -16.12 2.16 -15.67
C LEU A 723 -17.32 2.35 -14.73
N ASP A 724 -17.22 1.83 -13.51
CA ASP A 724 -18.30 1.83 -12.52
C ASP A 724 -18.48 3.19 -11.83
N ARG A 725 -17.39 3.94 -11.60
CA ARG A 725 -17.42 5.17 -10.79
C ARG A 725 -17.25 6.47 -11.59
N THR A 726 -16.54 6.42 -12.73
CA THR A 726 -16.22 7.63 -13.49
C THR A 726 -17.15 7.85 -14.68
N VAL A 727 -17.68 6.78 -15.27
CA VAL A 727 -18.59 6.91 -16.42
C VAL A 727 -19.99 7.32 -15.95
N PRO A 728 -20.53 8.47 -16.39
CA PRO A 728 -21.86 8.93 -15.98
C PRO A 728 -22.97 7.95 -16.40
N MET A 729 -24.05 7.88 -15.61
CA MET A 729 -25.16 6.95 -15.84
C MET A 729 -25.88 7.19 -17.18
N ASP A 730 -25.99 8.45 -17.63
CA ASP A 730 -26.59 8.83 -18.90
C ASP A 730 -25.76 8.39 -20.14
N LYS A 731 -24.49 8.06 -19.95
CA LYS A 731 -23.58 7.53 -20.98
C LYS A 731 -23.51 6.01 -21.01
N ARG A 732 -24.19 5.32 -20.10
CA ARG A 732 -24.18 3.87 -20.01
C ARG A 732 -25.35 3.27 -20.79
N ASN A 733 -25.08 2.20 -21.52
CA ASN A 733 -26.09 1.37 -22.17
C ASN A 733 -26.12 -0.02 -21.50
N GLU A 734 -27.11 -0.84 -21.82
CA GLU A 734 -27.31 -2.17 -21.26
C GLU A 734 -26.07 -3.08 -21.45
N GLN A 735 -25.43 -2.99 -22.62
CA GLN A 735 -24.23 -3.77 -22.92
C GLN A 735 -23.05 -3.39 -22.00
N LEU A 736 -22.87 -2.12 -21.69
CA LEU A 736 -21.82 -1.66 -20.77
C LEU A 736 -22.10 -2.13 -19.34
N GLU A 737 -23.33 -2.04 -18.89
CA GLU A 737 -23.73 -2.53 -17.56
C GLU A 737 -23.50 -4.04 -17.41
N ASP A 738 -23.79 -4.82 -18.44
CA ASP A 738 -23.48 -6.26 -18.47
C ASP A 738 -21.97 -6.51 -18.39
N ILE A 739 -21.15 -5.69 -19.09
CA ILE A 739 -19.70 -5.81 -19.04
C ILE A 739 -19.15 -5.41 -17.66
N ILE A 740 -19.64 -4.34 -17.06
CA ILE A 740 -19.25 -3.91 -15.71
C ILE A 740 -19.57 -5.02 -14.71
N SER A 741 -20.79 -5.55 -14.75
CA SER A 741 -21.22 -6.65 -13.87
C SER A 741 -20.37 -7.91 -14.06
N TRP A 742 -20.14 -8.31 -15.30
CA TRP A 742 -19.28 -9.46 -15.62
C TRP A 742 -17.84 -9.24 -15.15
N LEU A 743 -17.27 -8.06 -15.37
CA LEU A 743 -15.90 -7.72 -14.97
C LEU A 743 -15.73 -7.78 -13.45
N GLY A 744 -16.69 -7.20 -12.71
CA GLY A 744 -16.74 -7.27 -11.25
C GLY A 744 -16.79 -8.71 -10.71
N LEU A 745 -17.68 -9.53 -11.28
CA LEU A 745 -17.78 -10.96 -10.93
C LEU A 745 -16.50 -11.71 -11.26
N MET A 746 -15.89 -11.44 -12.41
CA MET A 746 -14.65 -12.09 -12.84
C MET A 746 -13.49 -11.74 -11.90
N VAL A 747 -13.29 -10.48 -11.57
CA VAL A 747 -12.23 -10.04 -10.64
C VAL A 747 -12.40 -10.74 -9.28
N ARG A 748 -13.61 -10.76 -8.73
CA ARG A 748 -13.92 -11.44 -7.46
C ARG A 748 -13.68 -12.96 -7.54
N SER A 749 -14.07 -13.61 -8.65
CA SER A 749 -13.89 -15.05 -8.83
C SER A 749 -12.43 -15.47 -8.95
N VAL A 750 -11.56 -14.58 -9.46
CA VAL A 750 -10.12 -14.83 -9.56
C VAL A 750 -9.46 -14.73 -8.21
N ASP A 751 -9.90 -13.82 -7.36
CA ASP A 751 -9.37 -13.65 -6.01
C ASP A 751 -10.49 -13.35 -5.01
N SER A 752 -10.92 -14.40 -4.31
CA SER A 752 -11.94 -14.36 -3.25
C SER A 752 -11.32 -14.42 -1.84
N SER A 753 -10.00 -14.29 -1.69
CA SER A 753 -9.31 -14.61 -0.44
C SER A 753 -9.87 -13.87 0.78
N LEU A 754 -10.22 -12.60 0.64
CA LEU A 754 -10.80 -11.81 1.72
C LEU A 754 -12.24 -12.26 2.08
N VAL A 755 -13.02 -12.66 1.07
CA VAL A 755 -14.39 -13.16 1.24
C VAL A 755 -14.38 -14.51 1.95
N ASP A 756 -13.46 -15.40 1.56
CA ASP A 756 -13.32 -16.73 2.17
C ASP A 756 -12.92 -16.64 3.65
N GLU A 757 -12.01 -15.74 4.00
CA GLU A 757 -11.59 -15.49 5.40
C GLU A 757 -12.72 -14.92 6.24
N TRP A 758 -13.50 -13.98 5.72
CA TRP A 758 -14.66 -13.42 6.41
C TRP A 758 -15.77 -14.45 6.60
N ALA A 759 -16.04 -15.27 5.59
CA ALA A 759 -17.00 -16.37 5.69
C ALA A 759 -16.57 -17.42 6.72
N ALA A 760 -15.27 -17.72 6.81
CA ALA A 760 -14.70 -18.62 7.82
C ALA A 760 -14.83 -18.07 9.24
N ALA A 761 -14.88 -16.74 9.41
CA ALA A 761 -15.16 -16.08 10.68
C ALA A 761 -16.64 -16.10 11.12
N GLY A 762 -17.52 -16.72 10.34
CA GLY A 762 -18.89 -17.07 10.74
C GLY A 762 -20.02 -16.15 10.27
N ASP A 763 -19.79 -15.22 9.32
CA ASP A 763 -20.85 -14.35 8.82
C ASP A 763 -20.96 -14.30 7.29
N THR A 764 -21.98 -14.98 6.78
CA THR A 764 -22.38 -14.90 5.37
C THR A 764 -23.41 -13.80 5.12
N ALA A 765 -23.93 -13.14 6.16
CA ALA A 765 -25.06 -12.21 6.05
C ALA A 765 -24.64 -10.75 5.73
N ALA A 766 -23.36 -10.37 5.96
CA ALA A 766 -22.88 -9.01 5.72
C ALA A 766 -22.29 -8.81 4.30
N LEU A 767 -22.17 -9.87 3.53
CA LEU A 767 -21.77 -9.80 2.13
C LEU A 767 -22.97 -10.21 1.29
N ASP A 768 -23.64 -9.26 0.67
CA ASP A 768 -24.59 -9.48 -0.42
C ASP A 768 -23.89 -10.05 -1.68
N ILE A 769 -22.93 -10.95 -1.43
CA ILE A 769 -22.11 -11.63 -2.42
C ILE A 769 -22.39 -13.13 -2.28
N ALA A 770 -23.61 -13.53 -2.60
CA ALA A 770 -23.85 -14.94 -2.85
C ALA A 770 -23.06 -15.36 -4.11
N PRO A 771 -22.23 -16.41 -4.07
CA PRO A 771 -21.68 -16.98 -5.29
C PRO A 771 -22.85 -17.43 -6.19
N PRO A 772 -22.79 -17.24 -7.50
CA PRO A 772 -23.83 -17.73 -8.38
C PRO A 772 -23.94 -19.24 -8.21
N SER A 773 -25.13 -19.70 -7.84
CA SER A 773 -25.49 -21.09 -7.77
C SER A 773 -25.55 -21.68 -9.18
N GLY A 774 -24.70 -22.65 -9.47
CA GLY A 774 -24.84 -23.47 -10.67
C GLY A 774 -23.53 -23.93 -11.23
#